data_27f788be2473760be56faea9dcb258ee
#
_entry.id   27f788be2473760be56faea9dcb258ee
#
_cell.length_a   1.000
_cell.length_b   1.000
_cell.length_c   1.000
_cell.angle_alpha   90.00
_cell.angle_beta   90.00
_cell.angle_gamma   90.00
#
_symmetry.space_group_name_H-M   'P 1'
#
loop_
_entity.id
_entity.type
_entity.pdbx_description
1 polymer ?
#
loop_
_entity_poly.entity_id
_entity_poly.type
_entity_poly.pdbx_seq_one_letter_code
_entity_poly.pdbx_strand_id
1 'polypeptide(L)'
;MEMKNVKLPKEEKIRLVTGKGEWNVNDLGGKLTSVRFSDGPHGLNMIDENGNRKKATIMPSLVVLANTWNLQLARLQGETIADECIENGTDVLLAPGVNIKRTPLNGRNFEYFSEDPYLSGVMGREYILGVQSSGVGACLKHYCANNLEFERYYQSSEVDERTLREIYLKPFEIALEAQPWTVMCSYNLVNGVYVSENKWLLTDILRDGFGFSGTVVSDWGAVHSPYRSVMAGVDLAMPEAVVYEAEKKDYEIHDLNAALEKGLLGEEALERAAGNVVRLTEKVAAADKQVRFSKEQRHENAVSIAKEGIVLLKNDGILPLKAGKYCIGGTCAVKPVAGNGSAYVAGDYVQRPLHELFRESGKAIEGKSFELWGKSSSSHDYKLLAEEAYSADGIILCVHGYKEGESFDRSSIAIRHRQEEYIMRLTELYDNVIVCVYEGSAVDMSPWIDRVRAVVFVGYAGEGTNEALCSVLVGDTVPSGKLSETFPCSLADAEATLGHGNGFVIPYREGQFVGYRYYDTFRKDVLFPFGFGLSYAKFEYSDLAVVKRGETGYEVSYTIENTSDLDAKEISQVYIRDVFAMVERPEQELKAFSKDFVKAHEKKRVRILLAADAFAYYSIPLKKWYIENGDFEIRVGASSRDIRLKQSIRIELPNETQVSQS
;
A
#
# COMPACT_ATOMS: atom_id res chain seq x y z
N MET A 1 23.03 -18.40 19.66
CA MET A 1 24.31 -18.75 19.03
C MET A 1 25.22 -17.56 19.25
N GLU A 2 26.28 -17.70 20.08
CA GLU A 2 27.20 -16.59 20.35
C GLU A 2 27.89 -16.17 19.06
N MET A 3 27.84 -14.87 18.77
CA MET A 3 28.48 -14.26 17.60
C MET A 3 29.97 -14.62 17.62
N LYS A 4 30.44 -15.37 16.63
CA LYS A 4 31.87 -15.38 16.33
C LYS A 4 32.21 -13.97 15.89
N ASN A 5 32.99 -13.22 16.69
CA ASN A 5 33.57 -11.93 16.33
C ASN A 5 34.50 -12.15 15.12
N VAL A 6 33.96 -12.11 13.92
CA VAL A 6 34.75 -12.12 12.69
C VAL A 6 35.34 -10.73 12.56
N LYS A 7 36.56 -10.57 13.08
CA LYS A 7 37.36 -9.35 12.85
C LYS A 7 37.72 -9.28 11.37
N LEU A 8 36.90 -8.61 10.56
CA LEU A 8 37.20 -8.38 9.16
C LEU A 8 38.28 -7.29 9.03
N PRO A 9 39.23 -7.43 8.09
CA PRO A 9 40.12 -6.34 7.69
C PRO A 9 39.34 -5.11 7.24
N LYS A 10 39.94 -3.93 7.35
CA LYS A 10 39.35 -2.65 6.96
C LYS A 10 38.81 -2.67 5.53
N GLU A 11 39.59 -3.17 4.60
CA GLU A 11 39.24 -3.25 3.17
C GLU A 11 38.04 -4.16 2.91
N GLU A 12 37.90 -5.24 3.67
CA GLU A 12 36.74 -6.13 3.58
C GLU A 12 35.47 -5.48 4.12
N LYS A 13 35.57 -4.72 5.23
CA LYS A 13 34.41 -3.93 5.76
C LYS A 13 33.94 -2.88 4.77
N ILE A 14 34.85 -2.15 4.11
CA ILE A 14 34.51 -1.18 3.07
C ILE A 14 33.81 -1.85 1.90
N ARG A 15 34.26 -3.03 1.49
CA ARG A 15 33.60 -3.80 0.42
C ARG A 15 32.21 -4.30 0.82
N LEU A 16 31.98 -4.60 2.10
CA LEU A 16 30.68 -5.07 2.58
C LEU A 16 29.60 -4.00 2.62
N VAL A 17 29.96 -2.76 2.92
CA VAL A 17 28.98 -1.67 2.99
C VAL A 17 28.57 -1.14 1.62
N THR A 18 29.07 -1.77 0.55
CA THR A 18 28.74 -1.49 -0.85
C THR A 18 28.24 -2.77 -1.51
N GLY A 19 27.22 -2.68 -2.35
CA GLY A 19 26.71 -3.79 -3.12
C GLY A 19 27.73 -4.41 -4.07
N LYS A 20 27.39 -5.54 -4.65
CA LYS A 20 28.14 -6.22 -5.73
C LYS A 20 27.24 -6.30 -6.95
N GLY A 21 27.55 -5.50 -7.97
CA GLY A 21 26.65 -5.30 -9.12
C GLY A 21 25.33 -4.68 -8.71
N GLU A 22 24.25 -5.03 -9.41
CA GLU A 22 22.94 -4.44 -9.23
C GLU A 22 22.13 -5.01 -8.06
N TRP A 23 22.35 -6.31 -7.69
CA TRP A 23 21.37 -7.01 -6.88
C TRP A 23 21.96 -7.78 -5.69
N ASN A 24 23.27 -7.82 -5.53
CA ASN A 24 23.88 -8.70 -4.55
C ASN A 24 24.65 -7.95 -3.46
N VAL A 25 24.72 -8.56 -2.29
CA VAL A 25 25.68 -8.19 -1.26
C VAL A 25 27.06 -8.73 -1.64
N ASN A 26 28.13 -8.04 -1.28
CA ASN A 26 29.49 -8.52 -1.49
C ASN A 26 29.80 -9.73 -0.58
N ASP A 27 30.01 -10.88 -1.17
CA ASP A 27 30.29 -12.14 -0.48
C ASP A 27 31.77 -12.33 -0.08
N LEU A 28 32.62 -11.33 -0.31
CA LEU A 28 34.07 -11.34 -0.04
C LEU A 28 34.79 -12.54 -0.69
N GLY A 29 34.37 -12.94 -1.90
CA GLY A 29 34.94 -14.08 -2.59
C GLY A 29 34.55 -15.43 -2.01
N GLY A 30 33.34 -15.55 -1.49
CA GLY A 30 32.76 -16.77 -0.93
C GLY A 30 33.08 -16.98 0.57
N LYS A 31 33.62 -15.98 1.26
CA LYS A 31 33.78 -16.01 2.73
C LYS A 31 32.46 -15.90 3.47
N LEU A 32 31.48 -15.23 2.87
CA LEU A 32 30.15 -15.03 3.40
C LEU A 32 29.12 -15.64 2.44
N THR A 33 27.94 -15.92 2.96
CA THR A 33 26.80 -16.32 2.12
C THR A 33 26.43 -15.19 1.17
N SER A 34 26.27 -15.50 -0.12
CA SER A 34 25.73 -14.54 -1.08
C SER A 34 24.30 -14.20 -0.69
N VAL A 35 23.93 -12.93 -0.82
CA VAL A 35 22.55 -12.45 -0.58
C VAL A 35 22.11 -11.70 -1.82
N ARG A 36 20.99 -12.12 -2.40
CA ARG A 36 20.38 -11.52 -3.57
C ARG A 36 19.08 -10.80 -3.20
N PHE A 37 18.98 -9.54 -3.62
CA PHE A 37 17.76 -8.75 -3.59
C PHE A 37 16.99 -8.87 -4.91
N SER A 38 15.67 -8.72 -4.85
CA SER A 38 14.83 -8.53 -6.04
C SER A 38 13.61 -7.68 -5.70
N ASP A 39 13.12 -6.92 -6.68
CA ASP A 39 11.91 -6.14 -6.56
C ASP A 39 10.65 -7.01 -6.52
N GLY A 40 9.54 -6.41 -6.04
CA GLY A 40 8.23 -7.00 -6.22
C GLY A 40 7.24 -6.88 -5.07
N PRO A 41 6.54 -5.73 -4.89
CA PRO A 41 5.50 -5.62 -3.86
C PRO A 41 4.24 -6.44 -4.19
N HIS A 42 3.99 -6.77 -5.46
CA HIS A 42 2.84 -7.57 -5.88
C HIS A 42 3.21 -8.68 -6.87
N GLY A 43 4.38 -9.27 -6.69
CA GLY A 43 4.95 -10.38 -7.46
C GLY A 43 6.42 -10.16 -7.69
N LEU A 44 7.17 -11.24 -7.86
CA LEU A 44 8.61 -11.16 -8.04
C LEU A 44 8.97 -10.46 -9.37
N ASN A 45 9.74 -9.39 -9.30
CA ASN A 45 10.35 -8.75 -10.47
C ASN A 45 11.85 -8.99 -10.45
N MET A 46 12.27 -10.03 -11.10
CA MET A 46 13.68 -10.45 -11.18
C MET A 46 14.19 -10.40 -12.61
N ILE A 47 15.39 -9.86 -12.79
CA ILE A 47 16.14 -9.89 -14.05
C ILE A 47 17.26 -10.92 -13.90
N ASP A 48 17.36 -11.87 -14.84
CA ASP A 48 18.42 -12.86 -14.84
C ASP A 48 19.75 -12.29 -15.38
N GLU A 49 20.80 -13.11 -15.35
CA GLU A 49 22.14 -12.72 -15.80
C GLU A 49 22.22 -12.37 -17.30
N ASN A 50 21.22 -12.80 -18.08
CA ASN A 50 21.11 -12.49 -19.50
C ASN A 50 20.26 -11.25 -19.80
N GLY A 51 19.77 -10.56 -18.75
CA GLY A 51 18.91 -9.37 -18.87
C GLY A 51 17.43 -9.71 -19.13
N ASN A 52 17.00 -10.98 -19.03
CA ASN A 52 15.61 -11.36 -19.20
C ASN A 52 14.84 -11.29 -17.89
N ARG A 53 13.62 -10.77 -17.93
CA ARG A 53 12.72 -10.81 -16.76
C ARG A 53 12.19 -12.24 -16.56
N LYS A 54 12.31 -12.74 -15.35
CA LYS A 54 11.69 -14.00 -14.93
C LYS A 54 10.18 -13.83 -14.89
N LYS A 55 9.48 -14.92 -15.23
CA LYS A 55 8.03 -14.97 -15.13
C LYS A 55 7.62 -15.30 -13.70
N ALA A 56 6.62 -14.58 -13.21
CA ALA A 56 6.10 -14.74 -11.86
C ALA A 56 4.59 -14.53 -11.83
N THR A 57 3.94 -14.95 -10.76
CA THR A 57 2.53 -14.70 -10.50
C THR A 57 2.30 -13.22 -10.28
N ILE A 58 1.38 -12.62 -11.04
CA ILE A 58 0.97 -11.24 -10.84
C ILE A 58 -0.08 -11.21 -9.73
N MET A 59 0.34 -10.93 -8.51
CA MET A 59 -0.54 -10.74 -7.37
C MET A 59 -1.29 -9.41 -7.46
N PRO A 60 -2.42 -9.23 -6.75
CA PRO A 60 -3.04 -7.93 -6.60
C PRO A 60 -2.09 -6.87 -6.05
N SER A 61 -2.18 -5.64 -6.58
CA SER A 61 -1.42 -4.50 -6.07
C SER A 61 -1.73 -4.20 -4.61
N LEU A 62 -0.84 -3.47 -3.92
CA LEU A 62 -1.02 -3.23 -2.49
C LEU A 62 -2.28 -2.40 -2.19
N VAL A 63 -2.75 -1.56 -3.11
CA VAL A 63 -4.04 -0.87 -2.94
C VAL A 63 -5.22 -1.86 -2.96
N VAL A 64 -5.22 -2.84 -3.86
CA VAL A 64 -6.27 -3.86 -3.92
C VAL A 64 -6.20 -4.76 -2.69
N LEU A 65 -5.00 -5.13 -2.27
CA LEU A 65 -4.79 -5.87 -1.03
C LEU A 65 -5.28 -5.07 0.20
N ALA A 66 -5.01 -3.78 0.28
CA ALA A 66 -5.51 -2.91 1.36
C ALA A 66 -7.03 -2.80 1.36
N ASN A 67 -7.67 -2.73 0.18
CA ASN A 67 -9.12 -2.71 0.05
C ASN A 67 -9.79 -3.99 0.59
N THR A 68 -9.03 -5.07 0.77
CA THR A 68 -9.56 -6.27 1.45
C THR A 68 -9.80 -6.04 2.93
N TRP A 69 -9.05 -5.14 3.60
CA TRP A 69 -9.01 -4.97 5.06
C TRP A 69 -8.84 -6.31 5.79
N ASN A 70 -8.10 -7.24 5.18
CA ASN A 70 -7.94 -8.60 5.65
C ASN A 70 -6.46 -8.92 5.90
N LEU A 71 -6.08 -8.93 7.16
CA LEU A 71 -4.71 -9.17 7.61
C LEU A 71 -4.19 -10.55 7.19
N GLN A 72 -5.07 -11.55 7.14
CA GLN A 72 -4.69 -12.91 6.71
C GLN A 72 -4.34 -12.94 5.22
N LEU A 73 -5.04 -12.16 4.38
CA LEU A 73 -4.74 -12.06 2.96
C LEU A 73 -3.45 -11.28 2.71
N ALA A 74 -3.12 -10.30 3.55
CA ALA A 74 -1.83 -9.63 3.48
C ALA A 74 -0.68 -10.61 3.76
N ARG A 75 -0.84 -11.46 4.78
CA ARG A 75 0.11 -12.54 5.08
C ARG A 75 0.22 -13.55 3.94
N LEU A 76 -0.92 -13.99 3.40
CA LEU A 76 -0.98 -14.93 2.28
C LEU A 76 -0.28 -14.40 1.03
N GLN A 77 -0.42 -13.11 0.71
CA GLN A 77 0.29 -12.51 -0.41
C GLN A 77 1.80 -12.55 -0.20
N GLY A 78 2.27 -12.21 1.00
CA GLY A 78 3.68 -12.30 1.36
C GLY A 78 4.23 -13.72 1.23
N GLU A 79 3.49 -14.72 1.74
CA GLU A 79 3.84 -16.15 1.63
C GLU A 79 3.90 -16.61 0.16
N THR A 80 2.94 -16.18 -0.65
CA THR A 80 2.84 -16.56 -2.07
C THR A 80 4.03 -16.04 -2.88
N ILE A 81 4.43 -14.77 -2.67
CA ILE A 81 5.57 -14.18 -3.39
C ILE A 81 6.90 -14.76 -2.88
N ALA A 82 6.99 -15.07 -1.59
CA ALA A 82 8.20 -15.68 -1.02
C ALA A 82 8.54 -17.03 -1.65
N ASP A 83 7.56 -17.84 -2.03
CA ASP A 83 7.76 -19.10 -2.73
C ASP A 83 8.50 -18.89 -4.07
N GLU A 84 8.10 -17.89 -4.83
CA GLU A 84 8.77 -17.55 -6.10
C GLU A 84 10.15 -16.96 -5.88
N CYS A 85 10.37 -16.22 -4.78
CA CYS A 85 11.69 -15.79 -4.36
C CYS A 85 12.63 -17.00 -4.15
N ILE A 86 12.17 -18.01 -3.43
CA ILE A 86 12.94 -19.23 -3.16
C ILE A 86 13.27 -19.97 -4.45
N GLU A 87 12.28 -20.19 -5.32
CA GLU A 87 12.44 -20.89 -6.60
C GLU A 87 13.42 -20.19 -7.55
N ASN A 88 13.54 -18.85 -7.43
CA ASN A 88 14.41 -18.04 -8.28
C ASN A 88 15.69 -17.56 -7.60
N GLY A 89 15.98 -18.02 -6.37
CA GLY A 89 17.21 -17.70 -5.66
C GLY A 89 17.29 -16.25 -5.15
N THR A 90 16.16 -15.63 -4.86
CA THR A 90 16.07 -14.33 -4.17
C THR A 90 16.05 -14.57 -2.67
N ASP A 91 16.89 -13.87 -1.92
CA ASP A 91 17.04 -14.01 -0.47
C ASP A 91 16.28 -12.92 0.29
N VAL A 92 16.17 -11.73 -0.32
CA VAL A 92 15.46 -10.57 0.25
C VAL A 92 14.58 -9.96 -0.81
N LEU A 93 13.28 -9.88 -0.53
CA LEU A 93 12.28 -9.22 -1.35
C LEU A 93 12.20 -7.74 -0.98
N LEU A 94 12.34 -6.81 -1.95
CA LEU A 94 12.24 -5.37 -1.76
C LEU A 94 10.78 -4.93 -1.63
N ALA A 95 10.12 -5.39 -0.58
CA ALA A 95 8.72 -5.15 -0.24
C ALA A 95 8.46 -5.41 1.27
N PRO A 96 7.34 -4.85 1.80
CA PRO A 96 6.34 -4.00 1.17
C PRO A 96 6.68 -2.51 1.21
N GLY A 97 6.00 -1.71 0.36
CA GLY A 97 5.96 -0.26 0.46
C GLY A 97 4.81 0.19 1.36
N VAL A 98 5.10 1.02 2.39
CA VAL A 98 4.10 1.51 3.36
C VAL A 98 3.95 3.02 3.37
N ASN A 99 4.49 3.72 2.38
CA ASN A 99 4.34 5.17 2.27
C ASN A 99 2.87 5.57 2.19
N ILE A 100 2.55 6.73 2.74
CA ILE A 100 1.19 7.27 2.75
C ILE A 100 0.82 7.79 1.36
N LYS A 101 -0.38 7.50 0.90
CA LYS A 101 -0.99 8.10 -0.29
C LYS A 101 -1.38 9.55 0.02
N ARG A 102 -0.39 10.43 -0.01
CA ARG A 102 -0.54 11.85 0.34
C ARG A 102 -1.35 12.62 -0.70
N THR A 103 -1.07 12.35 -1.97
CA THR A 103 -1.75 12.94 -3.12
C THR A 103 -2.22 11.85 -4.08
N PRO A 104 -3.39 11.98 -4.68
CA PRO A 104 -3.85 11.00 -5.68
C PRO A 104 -3.03 11.02 -6.97
N LEU A 105 -2.11 11.97 -7.15
CA LEU A 105 -1.26 12.06 -8.34
C LEU A 105 0.02 11.23 -8.24
N ASN A 106 0.47 10.82 -7.06
CA ASN A 106 1.71 10.06 -6.94
C ASN A 106 1.67 8.79 -7.80
N GLY A 107 2.64 8.65 -8.71
CA GLY A 107 2.72 7.55 -9.66
C GLY A 107 2.90 6.17 -9.05
N ARG A 108 3.36 6.10 -7.79
CA ARG A 108 3.57 4.84 -7.04
C ARG A 108 2.44 4.51 -6.07
N ASN A 109 1.30 5.22 -6.07
CA ASN A 109 0.19 4.94 -5.16
C ASN A 109 -0.33 3.50 -5.27
N PHE A 110 -0.30 2.87 -6.46
CA PHE A 110 -0.74 1.49 -6.65
C PHE A 110 0.06 0.47 -5.82
N GLU A 111 1.34 0.77 -5.50
CA GLU A 111 2.22 -0.09 -4.71
C GLU A 111 2.28 0.28 -3.22
N TYR A 112 1.41 1.19 -2.76
CA TYR A 112 1.23 1.56 -1.36
C TYR A 112 -0.18 1.18 -0.88
N PHE A 113 -0.34 0.93 0.42
CA PHE A 113 -1.60 0.43 0.97
C PHE A 113 -2.68 1.51 1.06
N SER A 114 -2.43 2.63 1.75
CA SER A 114 -3.49 3.53 2.20
C SER A 114 -3.03 4.97 2.39
N GLU A 115 -4.00 5.88 2.47
CA GLU A 115 -3.83 7.23 3.04
C GLU A 115 -3.79 7.22 4.58
N ASP A 116 -4.22 6.11 5.21
CA ASP A 116 -4.26 5.97 6.65
C ASP A 116 -3.01 5.24 7.18
N PRO A 117 -2.28 5.83 8.16
CA PRO A 117 -1.06 5.24 8.70
C PRO A 117 -1.28 3.94 9.47
N TYR A 118 -2.42 3.79 10.17
CA TYR A 118 -2.71 2.55 10.89
C TYR A 118 -2.97 1.40 9.92
N LEU A 119 -3.86 1.60 8.94
CA LEU A 119 -4.16 0.57 7.93
C LEU A 119 -2.90 0.18 7.15
N SER A 120 -2.10 1.17 6.70
CA SER A 120 -0.83 0.90 5.99
C SER A 120 0.14 0.09 6.86
N GLY A 121 0.27 0.45 8.13
CA GLY A 121 1.19 -0.22 9.05
C GLY A 121 0.80 -1.67 9.34
N VAL A 122 -0.46 -1.94 9.70
CA VAL A 122 -0.90 -3.31 10.04
C VAL A 122 -0.92 -4.24 8.85
N MET A 123 -1.31 -3.74 7.65
CA MET A 123 -1.22 -4.53 6.41
C MET A 123 0.23 -4.83 6.04
N GLY A 124 1.12 -3.83 6.15
CA GLY A 124 2.56 -3.99 5.94
C GLY A 124 3.19 -4.99 6.90
N ARG A 125 2.83 -4.95 8.19
CA ARG A 125 3.28 -5.90 9.20
C ARG A 125 2.93 -7.34 8.83
N GLU A 126 1.68 -7.61 8.49
CA GLU A 126 1.26 -8.97 8.14
C GLU A 126 1.90 -9.46 6.84
N TYR A 127 2.09 -8.58 5.86
CA TYR A 127 2.81 -8.91 4.63
C TYR A 127 4.26 -9.33 4.95
N ILE A 128 4.99 -8.58 5.79
CA ILE A 128 6.35 -8.91 6.24
C ILE A 128 6.39 -10.27 6.94
N LEU A 129 5.46 -10.51 7.85
CA LEU A 129 5.33 -11.79 8.53
C LEU A 129 5.12 -12.94 7.55
N GLY A 130 4.31 -12.73 6.50
CA GLY A 130 4.11 -13.69 5.41
C GLY A 130 5.41 -14.01 4.69
N VAL A 131 6.10 -13.00 4.18
CA VAL A 131 7.38 -13.18 3.45
C VAL A 131 8.39 -13.92 4.31
N GLN A 132 8.57 -13.48 5.55
CA GLN A 132 9.62 -14.02 6.44
C GLN A 132 9.29 -15.42 6.97
N SER A 133 8.03 -15.81 7.02
CA SER A 133 7.62 -17.15 7.44
C SER A 133 8.07 -18.27 6.49
N SER A 134 8.44 -17.92 5.25
CA SER A 134 8.97 -18.86 4.26
C SER A 134 10.52 -18.85 4.19
N GLY A 135 11.18 -18.10 5.06
CA GLY A 135 12.65 -18.00 5.09
C GLY A 135 13.25 -17.02 4.08
N VAL A 136 12.44 -16.08 3.56
CA VAL A 136 12.86 -14.96 2.71
C VAL A 136 12.84 -13.67 3.54
N GLY A 137 13.84 -12.81 3.39
CA GLY A 137 13.84 -11.50 4.04
C GLY A 137 12.87 -10.52 3.40
N ALA A 138 12.18 -9.72 4.21
CA ALA A 138 11.42 -8.58 3.73
C ALA A 138 12.26 -7.29 3.87
N CYS A 139 12.06 -6.36 2.93
CA CYS A 139 12.65 -5.02 2.96
C CYS A 139 11.54 -3.98 3.04
N LEU A 140 11.29 -3.46 4.23
CA LEU A 140 10.29 -2.42 4.44
C LEU A 140 10.73 -1.10 3.80
N LYS A 141 9.89 -0.51 2.93
CA LYS A 141 10.24 0.66 2.10
C LYS A 141 9.10 1.66 1.94
N HIS A 142 9.38 2.89 1.50
CA HIS A 142 10.64 3.59 1.39
C HIS A 142 10.76 4.55 2.58
N TYR A 143 11.65 4.34 3.49
CA TYR A 143 11.81 5.13 4.72
C TYR A 143 12.57 6.41 4.41
N CYS A 144 11.96 7.63 4.47
CA CYS A 144 10.55 7.95 4.67
C CYS A 144 10.11 9.15 3.80
N ALA A 145 8.81 9.48 3.85
CA ALA A 145 8.23 10.65 3.18
C ALA A 145 8.48 10.72 1.65
N ASN A 146 8.60 9.57 0.99
CA ASN A 146 8.66 9.45 -0.47
C ASN A 146 7.23 9.36 -1.01
N ASN A 147 6.60 10.53 -1.25
CA ASN A 147 5.19 10.63 -1.60
C ASN A 147 4.94 11.27 -2.97
N LEU A 148 6.00 11.51 -3.75
CA LEU A 148 6.00 12.03 -5.11
C LEU A 148 7.16 11.44 -5.91
N GLU A 149 6.96 11.27 -7.23
CA GLU A 149 8.00 10.84 -8.16
C GLU A 149 8.71 12.01 -8.85
N PHE A 150 8.05 13.18 -8.93
CA PHE A 150 8.63 14.37 -9.52
C PHE A 150 9.93 14.77 -8.80
N GLU A 151 11.04 14.78 -9.54
CA GLU A 151 12.39 15.14 -9.05
C GLU A 151 12.79 14.42 -7.75
N ARG A 152 12.36 13.18 -7.57
CA ARG A 152 12.50 12.41 -6.33
C ARG A 152 13.93 12.30 -5.78
N TYR A 153 14.94 12.47 -6.63
CA TYR A 153 16.35 12.46 -6.23
C TYR A 153 16.83 13.78 -5.60
N TYR A 154 16.07 14.88 -5.80
CA TYR A 154 16.49 16.23 -5.43
C TYR A 154 15.43 16.97 -4.61
N GLN A 155 14.22 16.45 -4.56
CA GLN A 155 13.14 17.10 -3.83
C GLN A 155 13.29 16.96 -2.32
N SER A 156 12.98 18.03 -1.59
CA SER A 156 12.91 18.04 -0.14
C SER A 156 11.45 18.04 0.33
N SER A 157 11.06 17.00 1.06
CA SER A 157 9.78 16.92 1.78
C SER A 157 9.89 17.74 3.07
N GLU A 158 9.29 18.92 3.09
CA GLU A 158 9.32 19.82 4.25
C GLU A 158 8.13 19.55 5.15
N VAL A 159 8.37 18.92 6.28
CA VAL A 159 7.33 18.42 7.19
C VAL A 159 7.72 18.67 8.66
N ASP A 160 6.78 19.13 9.48
CA ASP A 160 7.00 19.29 10.92
C ASP A 160 7.13 17.92 11.61
N GLU A 161 7.81 17.89 12.78
CA GLU A 161 8.12 16.63 13.47
C GLU A 161 6.88 15.88 13.91
N ARG A 162 5.80 16.54 14.34
CA ARG A 162 4.57 15.88 14.77
C ARG A 162 3.90 15.18 13.61
N THR A 163 3.70 15.88 12.49
CA THR A 163 3.16 15.33 11.26
C THR A 163 4.00 14.16 10.75
N LEU A 164 5.33 14.32 10.75
CA LEU A 164 6.25 13.28 10.34
C LEU A 164 6.05 12.00 11.16
N ARG A 165 5.95 12.11 12.49
CA ARG A 165 5.79 10.96 13.40
C ARG A 165 4.41 10.32 13.33
N GLU A 166 3.33 11.12 13.30
CA GLU A 166 1.97 10.62 13.38
C GLU A 166 1.45 10.09 12.04
N ILE A 167 1.95 10.60 10.91
CA ILE A 167 1.48 10.25 9.57
C ILE A 167 2.52 9.45 8.78
N TYR A 168 3.73 9.98 8.60
CA TYR A 168 4.68 9.40 7.63
C TYR A 168 5.62 8.34 8.22
N LEU A 169 5.89 8.37 9.52
CA LEU A 169 6.68 7.36 10.22
C LEU A 169 5.82 6.28 10.90
N LYS A 170 4.57 6.59 11.24
CA LYS A 170 3.68 5.65 11.96
C LYS A 170 3.46 4.31 11.23
N PRO A 171 3.28 4.25 9.89
CA PRO A 171 3.18 2.95 9.21
C PRO A 171 4.45 2.12 9.35
N PHE A 172 5.62 2.77 9.34
CA PHE A 172 6.90 2.09 9.58
C PHE A 172 7.01 1.57 11.00
N GLU A 173 6.68 2.39 12.00
CA GLU A 173 6.68 2.01 13.42
C GLU A 173 5.85 0.74 13.64
N ILE A 174 4.62 0.68 13.11
CA ILE A 174 3.74 -0.49 13.22
C ILE A 174 4.31 -1.70 12.43
N ALA A 175 4.79 -1.49 11.20
CA ALA A 175 5.30 -2.58 10.39
C ALA A 175 6.61 -3.16 10.94
N LEU A 176 7.41 -2.37 11.65
CA LEU A 176 8.64 -2.81 12.31
C LEU A 176 8.41 -3.82 13.44
N GLU A 177 7.18 -3.93 13.99
CA GLU A 177 6.82 -5.00 14.94
C GLU A 177 7.06 -6.40 14.35
N ALA A 178 6.96 -6.56 13.01
CA ALA A 178 7.29 -7.80 12.30
C ALA A 178 8.81 -8.04 12.15
N GLN A 179 9.65 -7.14 12.61
CA GLN A 179 11.11 -7.20 12.54
C GLN A 179 11.64 -7.56 11.14
N PRO A 180 11.38 -6.72 10.11
CA PRO A 180 11.88 -6.95 8.77
C PRO A 180 13.41 -7.13 8.79
N TRP A 181 13.93 -7.96 7.88
CA TRP A 181 15.39 -8.15 7.83
C TRP A 181 16.11 -6.89 7.38
N THR A 182 15.47 -6.12 6.53
CA THR A 182 16.02 -4.88 6.02
C THR A 182 14.98 -3.75 5.97
N VAL A 183 15.46 -2.51 6.03
CA VAL A 183 14.68 -1.29 5.76
C VAL A 183 15.40 -0.51 4.66
N MET A 184 14.67 -0.06 3.65
CA MET A 184 15.21 0.74 2.56
C MET A 184 14.98 2.23 2.83
N CYS A 185 16.05 3.02 2.88
CA CYS A 185 15.92 4.47 2.94
C CYS A 185 15.59 5.04 1.55
N SER A 186 14.79 6.10 1.52
CA SER A 186 14.25 6.69 0.29
C SER A 186 15.24 7.64 -0.42
N TYR A 187 14.88 8.06 -1.64
CA TYR A 187 15.69 8.96 -2.47
C TYR A 187 15.71 10.42 -1.99
N ASN A 188 14.56 10.91 -1.51
CA ASN A 188 14.28 12.31 -1.27
C ASN A 188 15.03 12.88 -0.06
N LEU A 189 15.08 14.21 0.01
CA LEU A 189 15.44 14.90 1.22
C LEU A 189 14.20 15.01 2.14
N VAL A 190 14.46 15.08 3.44
CA VAL A 190 13.48 15.46 4.46
C VAL A 190 14.07 16.65 5.23
N ASN A 191 13.35 17.78 5.19
CA ASN A 191 13.78 19.01 5.81
C ASN A 191 15.22 19.41 5.43
N GLY A 192 15.52 19.34 4.12
CA GLY A 192 16.79 19.75 3.54
C GLY A 192 17.95 18.75 3.66
N VAL A 193 17.74 17.54 4.22
CA VAL A 193 18.77 16.52 4.38
C VAL A 193 18.34 15.24 3.66
N TYR A 194 19.20 14.69 2.78
CA TYR A 194 18.95 13.38 2.16
C TYR A 194 18.67 12.32 3.23
N VAL A 195 17.65 11.51 3.04
CA VAL A 195 17.31 10.49 4.04
C VAL A 195 18.49 9.54 4.26
N SER A 196 19.24 9.20 3.21
CA SER A 196 20.45 8.38 3.32
C SER A 196 21.56 9.02 4.18
N GLU A 197 21.55 10.34 4.38
CA GLU A 197 22.53 11.10 5.19
C GLU A 197 21.93 11.66 6.49
N ASN A 198 20.67 11.33 6.80
CA ASN A 198 19.95 11.87 7.93
C ASN A 198 20.07 10.98 9.18
N LYS A 199 21.07 11.29 10.02
CA LYS A 199 21.31 10.56 11.28
C LYS A 199 20.08 10.55 12.19
N TRP A 200 19.36 11.69 12.28
CA TRP A 200 18.17 11.79 13.12
C TRP A 200 17.09 10.78 12.68
N LEU A 201 16.86 10.61 11.37
CA LEU A 201 15.90 9.62 10.87
C LEU A 201 16.42 8.19 11.03
N LEU A 202 17.66 7.90 10.57
CA LEU A 202 18.16 6.53 10.46
C LEU A 202 18.70 5.96 11.76
N THR A 203 19.26 6.80 12.64
CA THR A 203 19.81 6.36 13.93
C THR A 203 18.84 6.69 15.05
N ASP A 204 18.58 7.99 15.30
CA ASP A 204 17.90 8.40 16.51
C ASP A 204 16.40 7.97 16.52
N ILE A 205 15.71 7.94 15.36
CA ILE A 205 14.31 7.49 15.27
C ILE A 205 14.24 5.99 14.94
N LEU A 206 14.81 5.57 13.81
CA LEU A 206 14.62 4.20 13.32
C LEU A 206 15.27 3.16 14.25
N ARG A 207 16.55 3.37 14.64
CA ARG A 207 17.26 2.40 15.47
C ARG A 207 16.96 2.57 16.95
N ASP A 208 17.21 3.77 17.47
CA ASP A 208 17.10 4.01 18.92
C ASP A 208 15.64 4.17 19.36
N GLY A 209 14.81 4.84 18.55
CA GLY A 209 13.40 5.07 18.85
C GLY A 209 12.51 3.85 18.58
N PHE A 210 12.59 3.27 17.39
CA PHE A 210 11.76 2.11 17.01
C PHE A 210 12.42 0.76 17.24
N GLY A 211 13.66 0.72 17.74
CA GLY A 211 14.37 -0.52 18.07
C GLY A 211 14.80 -1.37 16.86
N PHE A 212 14.92 -0.79 15.66
CA PHE A 212 15.32 -1.54 14.49
C PHE A 212 16.79 -2.00 14.54
N SER A 213 17.01 -3.29 14.54
CA SER A 213 18.34 -3.92 14.62
C SER A 213 18.81 -4.59 13.32
N GLY A 214 18.00 -4.55 12.27
CA GLY A 214 18.33 -5.11 10.96
C GLY A 214 19.24 -4.23 10.11
N THR A 215 19.36 -4.56 8.83
CA THR A 215 20.23 -3.85 7.88
C THR A 215 19.46 -2.71 7.20
N VAL A 216 19.99 -1.49 7.27
CA VAL A 216 19.48 -0.35 6.47
C VAL A 216 20.16 -0.39 5.10
N VAL A 217 19.35 -0.54 4.06
CA VAL A 217 19.77 -0.55 2.65
C VAL A 217 19.38 0.78 2.01
N SER A 218 20.21 1.35 1.16
CA SER A 218 19.80 2.49 0.34
C SER A 218 18.82 2.05 -0.74
N ASP A 219 17.93 2.94 -1.17
CA ASP A 219 17.32 2.81 -2.48
C ASP A 219 18.39 2.88 -3.59
N TRP A 220 18.09 2.39 -4.80
CA TRP A 220 19.08 2.18 -5.85
C TRP A 220 19.62 3.50 -6.40
N GLY A 221 20.84 3.84 -5.94
CA GLY A 221 21.50 5.11 -6.24
C GLY A 221 21.13 6.28 -5.32
N ALA A 222 20.48 6.02 -4.17
CA ALA A 222 20.12 7.06 -3.20
C ALA A 222 21.28 7.54 -2.32
N VAL A 223 22.48 6.99 -2.46
CA VAL A 223 23.68 7.42 -1.72
C VAL A 223 24.39 8.52 -2.48
N HIS A 224 24.41 9.72 -1.93
CA HIS A 224 25.11 10.89 -2.49
C HIS A 224 26.53 11.02 -1.93
N SER A 225 26.70 10.85 -0.60
CA SER A 225 27.99 10.82 0.05
C SER A 225 28.17 9.50 0.83
N PRO A 226 29.03 8.57 0.37
CA PRO A 226 29.20 7.26 1.02
C PRO A 226 29.54 7.34 2.50
N TYR A 227 30.47 8.20 2.89
CA TYR A 227 30.87 8.30 4.30
C TYR A 227 29.77 8.92 5.19
N ARG A 228 29.05 9.94 4.70
CA ARG A 228 27.94 10.55 5.42
C ARG A 228 26.80 9.56 5.61
N SER A 229 26.51 8.76 4.60
CA SER A 229 25.46 7.74 4.68
C SER A 229 25.80 6.66 5.70
N VAL A 230 27.04 6.17 5.73
CA VAL A 230 27.49 5.23 6.78
C VAL A 230 27.41 5.88 8.17
N MET A 231 27.87 7.13 8.30
CA MET A 231 27.78 7.88 9.57
C MET A 231 26.34 8.08 10.04
N ALA A 232 25.41 8.30 9.10
CA ALA A 232 23.99 8.50 9.40
C ALA A 232 23.24 7.23 9.82
N GLY A 233 23.68 6.06 9.36
CA GLY A 233 23.03 4.80 9.73
C GLY A 233 22.74 3.84 8.59
N VAL A 234 23.08 4.17 7.33
CA VAL A 234 23.05 3.23 6.21
C VAL A 234 24.12 2.17 6.42
N ASP A 235 23.77 0.91 6.17
CA ASP A 235 24.67 -0.22 6.31
C ASP A 235 25.13 -0.77 4.95
N LEU A 236 24.26 -0.65 3.93
CA LEU A 236 24.52 -1.19 2.59
C LEU A 236 24.06 -0.21 1.52
N ALA A 237 25.00 0.34 0.76
CA ALA A 237 24.72 1.17 -0.40
C ALA A 237 24.49 0.29 -1.63
N MET A 238 23.34 0.47 -2.31
CA MET A 238 22.96 -0.27 -3.53
C MET A 238 22.66 0.69 -4.68
N PRO A 239 22.95 0.32 -5.93
CA PRO A 239 23.86 -0.74 -6.35
C PRO A 239 25.31 -0.39 -6.03
N GLU A 240 26.30 -1.12 -6.59
CA GLU A 240 27.73 -0.83 -6.41
C GLU A 240 28.01 0.65 -6.77
N ALA A 241 28.33 1.44 -5.77
CA ALA A 241 28.43 2.90 -5.67
C ALA A 241 28.29 3.70 -6.98
N VAL A 242 27.08 4.02 -7.37
CA VAL A 242 26.84 5.03 -8.40
C VAL A 242 26.51 6.36 -7.71
N VAL A 243 27.51 7.24 -7.66
CA VAL A 243 27.27 8.65 -7.35
C VAL A 243 26.90 9.33 -8.66
N TYR A 244 25.72 9.94 -8.72
CA TYR A 244 25.28 10.65 -9.94
C TYR A 244 26.29 11.72 -10.33
N GLU A 245 26.60 11.83 -11.65
CA GLU A 245 27.66 12.73 -12.14
C GLU A 245 27.45 14.21 -11.81
N ALA A 246 26.19 14.64 -11.66
CA ALA A 246 25.85 16.01 -11.30
C ALA A 246 26.30 16.39 -9.88
N GLU A 247 26.43 15.42 -8.98
CA GLU A 247 26.72 15.60 -7.55
C GLU A 247 28.20 15.48 -7.23
N LYS A 248 29.01 14.92 -8.13
CA LYS A 248 30.48 14.83 -7.95
C LYS A 248 31.18 16.16 -7.69
N LYS A 249 30.50 17.29 -7.98
CA LYS A 249 31.04 18.63 -7.76
C LYS A 249 30.93 19.11 -6.31
N ASP A 250 30.01 18.58 -5.52
CA ASP A 250 29.70 19.08 -4.18
C ASP A 250 30.35 18.28 -3.05
N TYR A 251 30.85 17.05 -3.34
CA TYR A 251 31.48 16.20 -2.35
C TYR A 251 32.95 15.97 -2.69
N GLU A 252 33.84 16.48 -1.84
CA GLU A 252 35.29 16.33 -2.02
C GLU A 252 35.79 14.87 -1.87
N ILE A 253 35.02 13.97 -1.21
CA ILE A 253 35.48 12.63 -0.86
C ILE A 253 34.37 11.60 -1.08
N HIS A 254 34.56 10.77 -2.11
CA HIS A 254 33.69 9.64 -2.43
C HIS A 254 34.27 8.28 -1.94
N ASP A 255 35.57 8.25 -1.63
CA ASP A 255 36.28 7.05 -1.20
C ASP A 255 36.23 6.90 0.33
N LEU A 256 35.73 5.78 0.83
CA LEU A 256 35.62 5.49 2.26
C LEU A 256 36.98 5.34 2.95
N ASN A 257 38.04 4.88 2.25
CA ASN A 257 39.38 4.86 2.79
C ASN A 257 39.91 6.26 3.04
N ALA A 258 39.78 7.13 2.05
CA ALA A 258 40.17 8.54 2.18
C ALA A 258 39.40 9.25 3.29
N ALA A 259 38.11 8.94 3.46
CA ALA A 259 37.27 9.48 4.54
C ALA A 259 37.74 9.01 5.93
N LEU A 260 38.13 7.75 6.07
CA LEU A 260 38.74 7.22 7.31
C LEU A 260 40.06 7.88 7.61
N GLU A 261 40.97 7.99 6.65
CA GLU A 261 42.30 8.62 6.82
C GLU A 261 42.20 10.09 7.25
N LYS A 262 41.17 10.80 6.76
CA LYS A 262 40.89 12.19 7.13
C LYS A 262 40.05 12.33 8.43
N GLY A 263 39.66 11.23 9.05
CA GLY A 263 38.84 11.21 10.27
C GLY A 263 37.38 11.68 10.05
N LEU A 264 36.88 11.69 8.81
CA LEU A 264 35.52 12.05 8.45
C LEU A 264 34.54 10.85 8.66
N LEU A 265 35.03 9.63 8.45
CA LEU A 265 34.32 8.39 8.78
C LEU A 265 34.90 7.82 10.06
N GLY A 266 34.06 7.59 11.07
CA GLY A 266 34.45 6.91 12.30
C GLY A 266 34.56 5.39 12.08
N GLU A 267 35.59 4.75 12.65
CA GLU A 267 35.77 3.29 12.58
C GLU A 267 34.57 2.53 13.17
N GLU A 268 33.97 3.05 14.24
CA GLU A 268 32.78 2.46 14.89
C GLU A 268 31.56 2.44 13.95
N ALA A 269 31.39 3.47 13.14
CA ALA A 269 30.28 3.54 12.18
C ALA A 269 30.47 2.51 11.05
N LEU A 270 31.71 2.33 10.56
CA LEU A 270 32.03 1.30 9.58
C LEU A 270 31.88 -0.11 10.16
N GLU A 271 32.32 -0.32 11.41
CA GLU A 271 32.15 -1.59 12.12
C GLU A 271 30.69 -1.96 12.29
N ARG A 272 29.85 -1.01 12.73
CA ARG A 272 28.39 -1.18 12.86
C ARG A 272 27.79 -1.58 11.51
N ALA A 273 28.09 -0.84 10.45
CA ALA A 273 27.52 -1.06 9.12
C ALA A 273 27.91 -2.44 8.57
N ALA A 274 29.22 -2.75 8.55
CA ALA A 274 29.71 -4.05 8.11
C ALA A 274 29.16 -5.20 8.97
N GLY A 275 29.06 -5.02 10.28
CA GLY A 275 28.47 -5.99 11.20
C GLY A 275 26.99 -6.27 10.93
N ASN A 276 26.20 -5.25 10.55
CA ASN A 276 24.81 -5.42 10.16
C ASN A 276 24.69 -6.25 8.88
N VAL A 277 25.55 -5.99 7.89
CA VAL A 277 25.58 -6.76 6.64
C VAL A 277 26.02 -8.22 6.90
N VAL A 278 27.02 -8.46 7.74
CA VAL A 278 27.41 -9.84 8.15
C VAL A 278 26.22 -10.55 8.78
N ARG A 279 25.52 -9.92 9.73
CA ARG A 279 24.32 -10.51 10.34
C ARG A 279 23.22 -10.85 9.31
N LEU A 280 23.04 -10.03 8.28
CA LEU A 280 22.11 -10.34 7.20
C LEU A 280 22.54 -11.61 6.45
N THR A 281 23.85 -11.74 6.10
CA THR A 281 24.36 -12.94 5.41
C THR A 281 24.22 -14.20 6.27
N GLU A 282 24.47 -14.11 7.59
CA GLU A 282 24.27 -15.21 8.55
C GLU A 282 22.79 -15.59 8.67
N LYS A 283 21.88 -14.60 8.68
CA LYS A 283 20.43 -14.81 8.74
C LYS A 283 19.92 -15.53 7.49
N VAL A 284 20.40 -15.15 6.31
CA VAL A 284 20.11 -15.85 5.05
C VAL A 284 20.65 -17.27 5.05
N ALA A 285 21.89 -17.48 5.53
CA ALA A 285 22.49 -18.82 5.63
C ALA A 285 21.75 -19.76 6.58
N ALA A 286 21.14 -19.22 7.63
CA ALA A 286 20.39 -19.99 8.63
C ALA A 286 18.91 -20.16 8.29
N ALA A 287 18.40 -19.50 7.23
CA ALA A 287 16.99 -19.52 6.89
C ALA A 287 16.54 -20.91 6.39
N ASP A 288 15.44 -21.39 6.96
CA ASP A 288 14.75 -22.59 6.49
C ASP A 288 13.75 -22.19 5.40
N LYS A 289 14.17 -22.38 4.15
CA LYS A 289 13.41 -21.96 2.96
C LYS A 289 12.45 -23.07 2.53
N GLN A 290 11.15 -22.78 2.55
CA GLN A 290 10.10 -23.73 2.20
C GLN A 290 9.13 -23.15 1.18
N VAL A 291 9.02 -23.79 0.02
CA VAL A 291 7.98 -23.52 -0.97
C VAL A 291 6.70 -24.22 -0.51
N ARG A 292 5.58 -23.47 -0.44
CA ARG A 292 4.30 -23.93 0.11
C ARG A 292 3.24 -24.20 -0.97
N PHE A 293 3.27 -23.40 -2.03
CA PHE A 293 2.20 -23.36 -3.01
C PHE A 293 2.69 -23.81 -4.39
N SER A 294 1.88 -24.63 -5.08
CA SER A 294 2.07 -24.86 -6.50
C SER A 294 1.74 -23.60 -7.31
N LYS A 295 2.11 -23.57 -8.59
CA LYS A 295 1.77 -22.45 -9.48
C LYS A 295 0.26 -22.20 -9.55
N GLU A 296 -0.53 -23.26 -9.61
CA GLU A 296 -2.00 -23.21 -9.62
C GLU A 296 -2.55 -22.60 -8.32
N GLN A 297 -2.01 -23.03 -7.18
CA GLN A 297 -2.39 -22.49 -5.88
C GLN A 297 -2.02 -21.01 -5.74
N ARG A 298 -0.86 -20.56 -6.27
CA ARG A 298 -0.49 -19.14 -6.29
C ARG A 298 -1.49 -18.32 -7.11
N HIS A 299 -1.92 -18.85 -8.25
CA HIS A 299 -3.00 -18.25 -9.05
C HIS A 299 -4.31 -18.16 -8.24
N GLU A 300 -4.74 -19.25 -7.59
CA GLU A 300 -5.93 -19.27 -6.72
C GLU A 300 -5.82 -18.25 -5.58
N ASN A 301 -4.64 -18.09 -4.97
CA ASN A 301 -4.38 -17.06 -3.97
C ASN A 301 -4.58 -15.66 -4.55
N ALA A 302 -4.05 -15.38 -5.75
CA ALA A 302 -4.25 -14.09 -6.42
C ALA A 302 -5.75 -13.81 -6.68
N VAL A 303 -6.49 -14.81 -7.19
CA VAL A 303 -7.95 -14.71 -7.39
C VAL A 303 -8.68 -14.47 -6.08
N SER A 304 -8.31 -15.17 -5.01
CA SER A 304 -8.94 -15.02 -3.69
C SER A 304 -8.77 -13.61 -3.12
N ILE A 305 -7.57 -13.04 -3.21
CA ILE A 305 -7.29 -11.68 -2.76
C ILE A 305 -8.06 -10.68 -3.63
N ALA A 306 -8.04 -10.85 -4.95
CA ALA A 306 -8.76 -9.99 -5.88
C ALA A 306 -10.28 -9.94 -5.58
N LYS A 307 -10.91 -11.09 -5.31
CA LYS A 307 -12.34 -11.20 -4.95
C LYS A 307 -12.71 -10.34 -3.73
N GLU A 308 -11.83 -10.27 -2.74
CA GLU A 308 -12.08 -9.48 -1.53
C GLU A 308 -11.64 -8.02 -1.65
N GLY A 309 -10.75 -7.69 -2.61
CA GLY A 309 -10.22 -6.34 -2.81
C GLY A 309 -10.95 -5.51 -3.87
N ILE A 310 -11.78 -6.13 -4.71
CA ILE A 310 -12.68 -5.42 -5.62
C ILE A 310 -13.78 -4.71 -4.81
N VAL A 311 -14.00 -3.42 -5.09
CA VAL A 311 -14.94 -2.58 -4.34
C VAL A 311 -16.15 -2.21 -5.19
N LEU A 312 -17.35 -2.49 -4.71
CA LEU A 312 -18.60 -2.03 -5.31
C LEU A 312 -18.88 -0.59 -4.85
N LEU A 313 -18.80 0.37 -5.78
CA LEU A 313 -18.93 1.80 -5.47
C LEU A 313 -20.35 2.33 -5.68
N LYS A 314 -21.05 1.85 -6.70
CA LYS A 314 -22.44 2.20 -7.00
C LYS A 314 -23.19 0.98 -7.49
N ASN A 315 -24.47 0.82 -7.09
CA ASN A 315 -25.35 -0.22 -7.61
C ASN A 315 -26.82 0.21 -7.46
N ASP A 316 -27.43 0.58 -8.56
CA ASP A 316 -28.87 0.91 -8.64
C ASP A 316 -29.74 -0.35 -8.88
N GLY A 317 -29.29 -1.50 -8.37
CA GLY A 317 -30.01 -2.78 -8.43
C GLY A 317 -29.79 -3.58 -9.72
N ILE A 318 -28.81 -3.20 -10.56
CA ILE A 318 -28.43 -3.98 -11.75
C ILE A 318 -27.53 -5.15 -11.43
N LEU A 319 -26.74 -5.07 -10.35
CA LEU A 319 -25.87 -6.15 -9.86
C LEU A 319 -26.51 -6.85 -8.65
N PRO A 320 -26.34 -8.19 -8.48
CA PRO A 320 -25.67 -9.09 -9.44
C PRO A 320 -26.44 -9.24 -10.77
N LEU A 321 -25.67 -9.52 -11.84
CA LEU A 321 -26.21 -9.69 -13.19
C LEU A 321 -27.28 -10.78 -13.21
N LYS A 322 -28.36 -10.53 -13.95
CA LYS A 322 -29.41 -11.54 -14.23
C LYS A 322 -29.09 -12.27 -15.52
N ALA A 323 -29.78 -13.41 -15.72
CA ALA A 323 -29.74 -14.11 -17.02
C ALA A 323 -30.05 -13.13 -18.15
N GLY A 324 -29.24 -13.14 -19.21
CA GLY A 324 -29.38 -12.18 -20.31
C GLY A 324 -28.09 -12.00 -21.12
N LYS A 325 -28.12 -11.03 -22.02
CA LYS A 325 -27.02 -10.69 -22.95
C LYS A 325 -26.36 -9.39 -22.55
N TYR A 326 -25.02 -9.39 -22.49
CA TYR A 326 -24.24 -8.23 -22.11
C TYR A 326 -23.13 -7.93 -23.12
N CYS A 327 -23.03 -6.68 -23.53
CA CYS A 327 -21.90 -6.18 -24.30
C CYS A 327 -20.78 -5.79 -23.36
N ILE A 328 -19.56 -6.25 -23.64
CA ILE A 328 -18.37 -5.99 -22.80
C ILE A 328 -17.38 -5.17 -23.63
N GLY A 329 -17.07 -3.96 -23.22
CA GLY A 329 -16.16 -3.08 -23.93
C GLY A 329 -14.91 -2.72 -23.11
N GLY A 330 -13.76 -2.67 -23.76
CA GLY A 330 -12.52 -2.19 -23.17
C GLY A 330 -11.37 -3.20 -23.21
N THR A 331 -10.15 -2.67 -23.37
CA THR A 331 -8.92 -3.48 -23.44
C THR A 331 -8.67 -4.23 -22.12
N CYS A 332 -9.04 -3.64 -20.99
CA CYS A 332 -8.88 -4.24 -19.65
C CYS A 332 -9.70 -5.53 -19.47
N ALA A 333 -10.77 -5.70 -20.23
CA ALA A 333 -11.58 -6.93 -20.21
C ALA A 333 -10.86 -8.17 -20.78
N VAL A 334 -9.75 -7.97 -21.49
CA VAL A 334 -9.01 -9.05 -22.17
C VAL A 334 -7.51 -9.07 -21.84
N LYS A 335 -6.98 -8.01 -21.22
CA LYS A 335 -5.56 -7.88 -20.84
C LYS A 335 -5.43 -7.36 -19.42
N PRO A 336 -4.54 -7.94 -18.60
CA PRO A 336 -4.30 -7.43 -17.27
C PRO A 336 -3.73 -6.00 -17.33
N VAL A 337 -4.10 -5.19 -16.37
CA VAL A 337 -3.56 -3.85 -16.17
C VAL A 337 -2.69 -3.87 -14.91
N ALA A 338 -1.53 -3.25 -14.99
CA ALA A 338 -0.59 -3.14 -13.88
C ALA A 338 0.16 -1.81 -13.94
N GLY A 339 0.69 -1.38 -12.79
CA GLY A 339 1.62 -0.27 -12.71
C GLY A 339 2.97 -0.60 -13.35
N ASN A 340 3.81 0.43 -13.51
CA ASN A 340 5.12 0.32 -14.16
C ASN A 340 6.24 0.58 -13.15
N GLY A 341 7.51 0.43 -13.60
CA GLY A 341 8.69 0.64 -12.78
C GLY A 341 9.21 -0.64 -12.14
N SER A 342 9.84 -0.52 -10.98
CA SER A 342 10.39 -1.65 -10.21
C SER A 342 9.30 -2.62 -9.74
N ALA A 343 8.07 -2.15 -9.54
CA ALA A 343 6.93 -2.97 -9.17
C ALA A 343 6.30 -3.76 -10.35
N TYR A 344 6.78 -3.60 -11.59
CA TYR A 344 6.25 -4.36 -12.74
C TYR A 344 6.59 -5.84 -12.64
N VAL A 345 5.58 -6.70 -12.82
CA VAL A 345 5.72 -8.16 -12.82
C VAL A 345 5.49 -8.71 -14.22
N ALA A 346 6.41 -9.54 -14.70
CA ALA A 346 6.26 -10.25 -15.97
C ALA A 346 5.52 -11.58 -15.74
N GLY A 347 4.21 -11.59 -15.94
CA GLY A 347 3.43 -12.83 -15.85
C GLY A 347 3.49 -13.66 -17.12
N ASP A 348 3.15 -14.94 -17.02
CA ASP A 348 2.90 -15.86 -18.15
C ASP A 348 1.44 -16.34 -18.19
N TYR A 349 0.63 -15.92 -17.21
CA TYR A 349 -0.80 -16.24 -17.20
C TYR A 349 -1.54 -15.49 -18.32
N VAL A 350 -2.32 -16.23 -19.07
CA VAL A 350 -3.20 -15.66 -20.13
C VAL A 350 -4.55 -15.38 -19.50
N GLN A 351 -4.85 -14.09 -19.31
CA GLN A 351 -6.12 -13.67 -18.72
C GLN A 351 -7.30 -14.16 -19.57
N ARG A 352 -8.22 -14.86 -18.93
CA ARG A 352 -9.42 -15.38 -19.58
C ARG A 352 -10.42 -14.25 -19.83
N PRO A 353 -11.02 -14.14 -21.02
CA PRO A 353 -11.99 -13.10 -21.31
C PRO A 353 -13.26 -13.23 -20.47
N LEU A 354 -13.85 -12.11 -20.04
CA LEU A 354 -15.07 -12.09 -19.21
C LEU A 354 -16.25 -12.85 -19.86
N HIS A 355 -16.39 -12.78 -21.18
CA HIS A 355 -17.51 -13.45 -21.87
C HIS A 355 -17.42 -14.98 -21.83
N GLU A 356 -16.21 -15.56 -21.72
CA GLU A 356 -16.02 -16.99 -21.52
C GLU A 356 -16.38 -17.38 -20.09
N LEU A 357 -15.93 -16.59 -19.11
CA LEU A 357 -16.21 -16.81 -17.69
C LEU A 357 -17.71 -16.70 -17.39
N PHE A 358 -18.43 -15.75 -18.01
CA PHE A 358 -19.87 -15.65 -17.89
C PHE A 358 -20.59 -16.92 -18.37
N ARG A 359 -20.18 -17.49 -19.50
CA ARG A 359 -20.75 -18.74 -20.01
C ARG A 359 -20.51 -19.91 -19.05
N GLU A 360 -19.34 -19.96 -18.44
CA GLU A 360 -18.97 -21.03 -17.50
C GLU A 360 -19.63 -20.88 -16.13
N SER A 361 -20.07 -19.67 -15.76
CA SER A 361 -20.75 -19.43 -14.48
C SER A 361 -22.06 -20.20 -14.33
N GLY A 362 -22.64 -20.70 -15.41
CA GLY A 362 -23.92 -21.40 -15.40
C GLY A 362 -25.14 -20.52 -15.10
N LYS A 363 -24.98 -19.21 -15.02
CA LYS A 363 -26.05 -18.24 -14.69
C LYS A 363 -26.89 -17.83 -15.90
N ALA A 364 -26.75 -18.49 -17.06
CA ALA A 364 -27.38 -18.10 -18.33
C ALA A 364 -27.06 -16.65 -18.75
N ILE A 365 -25.84 -16.22 -18.52
CA ILE A 365 -25.33 -14.91 -18.92
C ILE A 365 -24.47 -15.09 -20.16
N GLU A 366 -24.84 -14.40 -21.25
CA GLU A 366 -24.09 -14.36 -22.49
C GLU A 366 -23.33 -13.03 -22.60
N GLY A 367 -22.02 -13.09 -22.88
CA GLY A 367 -21.17 -11.92 -23.09
C GLY A 367 -20.67 -11.85 -24.52
N LYS A 368 -20.56 -10.63 -25.06
CA LYS A 368 -19.83 -10.35 -26.31
C LYS A 368 -18.83 -9.24 -26.07
N SER A 369 -17.53 -9.55 -26.24
CA SER A 369 -16.44 -8.61 -25.97
C SER A 369 -16.03 -7.82 -27.21
N PHE A 370 -15.71 -6.54 -27.00
CA PHE A 370 -15.22 -5.59 -27.98
C PHE A 370 -13.92 -4.96 -27.48
N GLU A 371 -12.83 -5.05 -28.25
CA GLU A 371 -11.55 -4.45 -27.88
C GLU A 371 -11.57 -2.94 -28.16
N LEU A 372 -12.11 -2.18 -27.22
CA LEU A 372 -12.09 -0.72 -27.26
C LEU A 372 -10.78 -0.21 -26.66
N TRP A 373 -10.26 0.93 -27.18
CA TRP A 373 -9.07 1.66 -26.68
C TRP A 373 -7.74 0.93 -26.83
N GLY A 374 -7.71 -0.24 -27.48
CA GLY A 374 -6.48 -0.94 -27.86
C GLY A 374 -5.77 -0.27 -29.04
N LYS A 375 -4.52 -0.65 -29.28
CA LYS A 375 -3.75 -0.17 -30.46
C LYS A 375 -4.40 -0.54 -31.78
N SER A 376 -5.15 -1.63 -31.81
CA SER A 376 -5.88 -2.18 -32.96
C SER A 376 -7.34 -1.71 -33.04
N SER A 377 -7.87 -1.03 -32.01
CA SER A 377 -9.26 -0.60 -31.99
C SER A 377 -9.53 0.48 -33.04
N SER A 378 -10.61 0.29 -33.79
CA SER A 378 -11.06 1.19 -34.84
C SER A 378 -12.37 1.90 -34.46
N SER A 379 -12.76 2.91 -35.22
CA SER A 379 -14.10 3.51 -35.08
C SER A 379 -15.22 2.49 -35.38
N HIS A 380 -14.89 1.40 -36.07
CA HIS A 380 -15.81 0.32 -36.36
C HIS A 380 -16.17 -0.48 -35.10
N ASP A 381 -15.21 -0.74 -34.20
CA ASP A 381 -15.45 -1.48 -32.95
C ASP A 381 -16.43 -0.73 -32.02
N TYR A 382 -16.33 0.58 -31.97
CA TYR A 382 -17.27 1.43 -31.22
C TYR A 382 -18.69 1.36 -31.81
N LYS A 383 -18.79 1.37 -33.16
CA LYS A 383 -20.07 1.29 -33.85
C LYS A 383 -20.71 -0.09 -33.65
N LEU A 384 -19.91 -1.17 -33.76
CA LEU A 384 -20.39 -2.53 -33.53
C LEU A 384 -20.90 -2.73 -32.10
N LEU A 385 -20.19 -2.22 -31.08
CA LEU A 385 -20.68 -2.32 -29.71
C LEU A 385 -22.02 -1.58 -29.56
N ALA A 386 -22.13 -0.36 -30.10
CA ALA A 386 -23.37 0.40 -30.04
C ALA A 386 -24.53 -0.31 -30.76
N GLU A 387 -24.30 -0.92 -31.94
CA GLU A 387 -25.31 -1.68 -32.66
C GLU A 387 -25.76 -2.93 -31.89
N GLU A 388 -24.83 -3.69 -31.30
CA GLU A 388 -25.15 -4.89 -30.51
C GLU A 388 -25.87 -4.55 -29.21
N ALA A 389 -25.57 -3.41 -28.61
CA ALA A 389 -26.17 -2.95 -27.35
C ALA A 389 -27.71 -2.79 -27.44
N TYR A 390 -28.26 -2.53 -28.63
CA TYR A 390 -29.72 -2.47 -28.82
C TYR A 390 -30.44 -3.79 -28.48
N SER A 391 -29.75 -4.91 -28.59
CA SER A 391 -30.31 -6.24 -28.29
C SER A 391 -29.79 -6.82 -26.97
N ALA A 392 -28.96 -6.07 -26.22
CA ALA A 392 -28.38 -6.48 -24.98
C ALA A 392 -29.18 -5.97 -23.76
N ASP A 393 -29.14 -6.73 -22.67
CA ASP A 393 -29.74 -6.36 -21.39
C ASP A 393 -28.89 -5.35 -20.60
N GLY A 394 -27.60 -5.20 -20.99
CA GLY A 394 -26.71 -4.21 -20.41
C GLY A 394 -25.34 -4.14 -21.08
N ILE A 395 -24.61 -3.08 -20.72
CA ILE A 395 -23.26 -2.80 -21.21
C ILE A 395 -22.29 -2.76 -20.03
N ILE A 396 -21.17 -3.46 -20.13
CA ILE A 396 -20.08 -3.45 -19.14
C ILE A 396 -18.86 -2.81 -19.82
N LEU A 397 -18.43 -1.67 -19.28
CA LEU A 397 -17.26 -0.94 -19.75
C LEU A 397 -16.09 -1.10 -18.79
N CYS A 398 -15.00 -1.64 -19.27
CA CYS A 398 -13.75 -1.79 -18.53
C CYS A 398 -12.81 -0.63 -18.89
N VAL A 399 -12.69 0.33 -17.99
CA VAL A 399 -11.98 1.60 -18.21
C VAL A 399 -10.74 1.73 -17.34
N HIS A 400 -9.77 2.53 -17.78
CA HIS A 400 -8.56 2.85 -17.03
C HIS A 400 -8.15 4.31 -17.24
N GLY A 401 -7.47 4.88 -16.26
CA GLY A 401 -7.00 6.26 -16.31
C GLY A 401 -5.64 6.42 -16.99
N TYR A 402 -4.88 7.35 -16.46
CA TYR A 402 -3.54 7.67 -16.94
C TYR A 402 -2.53 6.64 -16.41
N LYS A 403 -1.40 6.54 -17.10
CA LYS A 403 -0.33 5.63 -16.74
C LYS A 403 0.23 5.97 -15.35
N GLU A 404 0.41 4.95 -14.53
CA GLU A 404 1.04 5.00 -13.21
C GLU A 404 2.35 4.21 -13.21
N GLY A 405 3.30 4.62 -12.39
CA GLY A 405 4.58 3.93 -12.27
C GLY A 405 5.64 4.77 -11.59
N GLU A 406 6.71 4.12 -11.26
CA GLU A 406 7.91 4.74 -10.73
C GLU A 406 8.54 5.72 -11.74
N SER A 407 9.12 6.79 -11.25
CA SER A 407 9.78 7.89 -11.97
C SER A 407 8.84 8.89 -12.65
N PHE A 408 7.53 8.78 -12.50
CA PHE A 408 6.60 9.80 -13.01
C PHE A 408 5.29 9.79 -12.23
N ASP A 409 4.74 10.96 -11.99
CA ASP A 409 3.45 11.15 -11.37
C ASP A 409 2.33 11.17 -12.42
N ARG A 410 1.10 10.91 -11.98
CA ARG A 410 -0.10 11.03 -12.84
C ARG A 410 -0.32 12.49 -13.20
N SER A 411 -0.68 12.75 -14.44
CA SER A 411 -1.03 14.10 -14.90
C SER A 411 -2.46 14.50 -14.56
N SER A 412 -3.31 13.54 -14.19
CA SER A 412 -4.72 13.74 -13.88
C SER A 412 -5.27 12.53 -13.11
N ILE A 413 -6.30 12.74 -12.31
CA ILE A 413 -7.10 11.69 -11.70
C ILE A 413 -8.34 11.29 -12.52
N ALA A 414 -8.59 11.92 -13.66
CA ALA A 414 -9.65 11.53 -14.58
C ALA A 414 -9.31 10.21 -15.30
N ILE A 415 -10.32 9.49 -15.76
CA ILE A 415 -10.12 8.47 -16.78
C ILE A 415 -9.74 9.15 -18.11
N ARG A 416 -9.17 8.40 -19.06
CA ARG A 416 -8.76 9.00 -20.34
C ARG A 416 -9.96 9.61 -21.06
N HIS A 417 -9.81 10.83 -21.53
CA HIS A 417 -10.91 11.63 -22.15
C HIS A 417 -11.76 10.87 -23.17
N ARG A 418 -11.16 10.06 -24.05
CA ARG A 418 -11.91 9.21 -24.99
C ARG A 418 -12.85 8.21 -24.30
N GLN A 419 -12.46 7.65 -23.18
CA GLN A 419 -13.26 6.68 -22.43
C GLN A 419 -14.42 7.38 -21.73
N GLU A 420 -14.16 8.54 -21.14
CA GLU A 420 -15.17 9.38 -20.52
C GLU A 420 -16.24 9.84 -21.54
N GLU A 421 -15.78 10.41 -22.67
CA GLU A 421 -16.68 10.82 -23.76
C GLU A 421 -17.55 9.65 -24.26
N TYR A 422 -16.98 8.45 -24.29
CA TYR A 422 -17.70 7.25 -24.74
C TYR A 422 -18.74 6.79 -23.72
N ILE A 423 -18.42 6.82 -22.42
CA ILE A 423 -19.41 6.56 -21.36
C ILE A 423 -20.57 7.54 -21.49
N MET A 424 -20.29 8.84 -21.64
CA MET A 424 -21.32 9.87 -21.78
C MET A 424 -22.25 9.61 -22.96
N ARG A 425 -21.69 9.27 -24.13
CA ARG A 425 -22.48 8.97 -25.32
C ARG A 425 -23.32 7.71 -25.19
N LEU A 426 -22.79 6.64 -24.58
CA LEU A 426 -23.54 5.41 -24.38
C LEU A 426 -24.70 5.62 -23.40
N THR A 427 -24.50 6.40 -22.35
CA THR A 427 -25.53 6.69 -21.36
C THR A 427 -26.64 7.63 -21.88
N GLU A 428 -26.44 8.28 -23.02
CA GLU A 428 -27.52 8.98 -23.75
C GLU A 428 -28.45 8.02 -24.49
N LEU A 429 -27.97 6.82 -24.82
CA LEU A 429 -28.68 5.85 -25.63
C LEU A 429 -29.19 4.63 -24.85
N TYR A 430 -28.53 4.30 -23.72
CA TYR A 430 -28.78 3.08 -22.96
C TYR A 430 -28.78 3.36 -21.46
N ASP A 431 -29.77 2.79 -20.76
CA ASP A 431 -29.91 2.96 -19.30
C ASP A 431 -29.02 2.02 -18.50
N ASN A 432 -28.75 0.80 -19.00
CA ASN A 432 -28.09 -0.27 -18.26
C ASN A 432 -26.60 -0.31 -18.52
N VAL A 433 -25.87 0.75 -18.12
CA VAL A 433 -24.42 0.84 -18.24
C VAL A 433 -23.76 0.57 -16.88
N ILE A 434 -22.80 -0.36 -16.86
CA ILE A 434 -21.96 -0.73 -15.73
C ILE A 434 -20.53 -0.33 -16.07
N VAL A 435 -19.82 0.34 -15.17
CA VAL A 435 -18.43 0.73 -15.39
C VAL A 435 -17.53 0.02 -14.37
N CYS A 436 -16.52 -0.68 -14.90
CA CYS A 436 -15.47 -1.33 -14.12
C CYS A 436 -14.17 -0.53 -14.29
N VAL A 437 -13.64 0.01 -13.19
CA VAL A 437 -12.50 0.93 -13.18
C VAL A 437 -11.24 0.20 -12.75
N TYR A 438 -10.23 0.20 -13.63
CA TYR A 438 -8.93 -0.45 -13.42
C TYR A 438 -7.88 0.63 -13.20
N GLU A 439 -7.61 0.99 -11.95
CA GLU A 439 -6.67 2.05 -11.60
C GLU A 439 -5.99 1.76 -10.25
N GLY A 440 -4.79 2.28 -10.04
CA GLY A 440 -4.03 2.07 -8.82
C GLY A 440 -4.28 3.08 -7.70
N SER A 441 -5.11 4.10 -7.94
CA SER A 441 -5.44 5.15 -6.97
C SER A 441 -6.77 5.80 -7.30
N ALA A 442 -7.17 6.82 -6.54
CA ALA A 442 -8.44 7.54 -6.69
C ALA A 442 -8.65 8.08 -8.11
N VAL A 443 -9.89 8.02 -8.58
CA VAL A 443 -10.34 8.47 -9.91
C VAL A 443 -11.50 9.43 -9.77
N ASP A 444 -11.44 10.54 -10.51
CA ASP A 444 -12.59 11.44 -10.67
C ASP A 444 -13.62 10.79 -11.61
N MET A 445 -14.77 10.48 -11.06
CA MET A 445 -15.92 9.90 -11.77
C MET A 445 -17.09 10.89 -11.83
N SER A 446 -16.94 12.09 -11.25
CA SER A 446 -17.99 13.10 -11.13
C SER A 446 -18.69 13.42 -12.45
N PRO A 447 -18.02 13.47 -13.62
CA PRO A 447 -18.70 13.81 -14.87
C PRO A 447 -19.74 12.79 -15.33
N TRP A 448 -19.62 11.51 -14.92
CA TRP A 448 -20.43 10.44 -15.50
C TRP A 448 -21.07 9.48 -14.49
N ILE A 449 -20.71 9.52 -13.21
CA ILE A 449 -21.16 8.53 -12.22
C ILE A 449 -22.69 8.48 -12.07
N ASP A 450 -23.38 9.62 -12.16
CA ASP A 450 -24.85 9.68 -12.01
C ASP A 450 -25.60 9.07 -13.19
N ARG A 451 -24.91 8.89 -14.33
CA ARG A 451 -25.50 8.36 -15.56
C ARG A 451 -25.43 6.83 -15.68
N VAL A 452 -24.61 6.17 -14.87
CA VAL A 452 -24.41 4.71 -14.93
C VAL A 452 -25.14 4.01 -13.79
N ARG A 453 -25.53 2.76 -14.01
CA ARG A 453 -26.30 1.97 -13.03
C ARG A 453 -25.43 1.33 -11.95
N ALA A 454 -24.18 1.00 -12.28
CA ALA A 454 -23.24 0.47 -11.32
C ALA A 454 -21.81 0.89 -11.65
N VAL A 455 -20.99 1.01 -10.59
CA VAL A 455 -19.55 1.24 -10.67
C VAL A 455 -18.84 0.24 -9.78
N VAL A 456 -17.85 -0.45 -10.36
CA VAL A 456 -16.99 -1.41 -9.66
C VAL A 456 -15.55 -0.93 -9.78
N PHE A 457 -14.89 -0.65 -8.65
CA PHE A 457 -13.46 -0.38 -8.62
C PHE A 457 -12.71 -1.70 -8.55
N VAL A 458 -12.08 -2.07 -9.64
CA VAL A 458 -11.33 -3.33 -9.80
C VAL A 458 -9.89 -3.18 -9.31
N GLY A 459 -9.31 -2.00 -9.52
CA GLY A 459 -7.90 -1.77 -9.24
C GLY A 459 -6.97 -2.57 -10.17
N TYR A 460 -5.71 -2.69 -9.79
CA TYR A 460 -4.77 -3.62 -10.42
C TYR A 460 -4.81 -4.95 -9.66
N ALA A 461 -5.81 -5.76 -9.97
CA ALA A 461 -6.14 -6.96 -9.19
C ALA A 461 -5.33 -8.23 -9.58
N GLY A 462 -4.23 -8.05 -10.33
CA GLY A 462 -3.31 -9.12 -10.69
C GLY A 462 -3.84 -10.03 -11.81
N GLU A 463 -3.25 -11.23 -11.93
CA GLU A 463 -3.58 -12.15 -13.03
C GLU A 463 -4.97 -12.78 -12.92
N GLY A 464 -5.52 -12.86 -11.70
CA GLY A 464 -6.86 -13.38 -11.43
C GLY A 464 -8.00 -12.36 -11.55
N THR A 465 -7.75 -11.21 -12.16
CA THR A 465 -8.69 -10.07 -12.21
C THR A 465 -10.05 -10.45 -12.80
N ASN A 466 -10.08 -11.12 -13.95
CA ASN A 466 -11.34 -11.41 -14.64
C ASN A 466 -12.16 -12.50 -13.94
N GLU A 467 -11.50 -13.50 -13.34
CA GLU A 467 -12.15 -14.53 -12.51
C GLU A 467 -12.81 -13.90 -11.27
N ALA A 468 -12.08 -13.00 -10.61
CA ALA A 468 -12.60 -12.28 -9.45
C ALA A 468 -13.75 -11.34 -9.84
N LEU A 469 -13.57 -10.53 -10.88
CA LEU A 469 -14.61 -9.62 -11.39
C LEU A 469 -15.85 -10.37 -11.84
N CYS A 470 -15.70 -11.44 -12.63
CA CYS A 470 -16.81 -12.31 -13.04
C CYS A 470 -17.60 -12.78 -11.83
N SER A 471 -16.89 -13.34 -10.83
CA SER A 471 -17.52 -13.86 -9.60
C SER A 471 -18.31 -12.79 -8.83
N VAL A 472 -17.81 -11.56 -8.80
CA VAL A 472 -18.53 -10.41 -8.22
C VAL A 472 -19.75 -10.04 -9.07
N LEU A 473 -19.57 -9.87 -10.39
CA LEU A 473 -20.64 -9.41 -11.26
C LEU A 473 -21.82 -10.40 -11.32
N VAL A 474 -21.55 -11.70 -11.31
CA VAL A 474 -22.62 -12.73 -11.37
C VAL A 474 -23.17 -13.11 -9.98
N GLY A 475 -22.62 -12.55 -8.89
CA GLY A 475 -23.07 -12.75 -7.52
C GLY A 475 -22.60 -14.05 -6.86
N ASP A 476 -21.58 -14.72 -7.38
CA ASP A 476 -20.95 -15.87 -6.71
C ASP A 476 -20.05 -15.39 -5.55
N THR A 477 -19.55 -14.18 -5.64
CA THR A 477 -18.88 -13.46 -4.54
C THR A 477 -19.73 -12.25 -4.14
N VAL A 478 -20.10 -12.17 -2.87
CA VAL A 478 -20.72 -10.96 -2.29
C VAL A 478 -19.61 -9.93 -2.04
N PRO A 479 -19.68 -8.71 -2.65
CA PRO A 479 -18.68 -7.68 -2.46
C PRO A 479 -18.48 -7.35 -0.97
N SER A 480 -17.23 -7.28 -0.54
CA SER A 480 -16.86 -6.94 0.83
C SER A 480 -15.65 -6.01 0.91
N GLY A 481 -15.06 -5.66 -0.22
CA GLY A 481 -13.96 -4.71 -0.29
C GLY A 481 -14.40 -3.30 0.08
N LYS A 482 -13.52 -2.54 0.74
CA LYS A 482 -13.73 -1.14 1.08
C LYS A 482 -12.50 -0.30 0.72
N LEU A 483 -12.72 0.92 0.21
CA LEU A 483 -11.65 1.80 -0.22
C LEU A 483 -10.63 2.07 0.89
N SER A 484 -9.36 1.99 0.57
CA SER A 484 -8.25 2.33 1.46
C SER A 484 -7.79 3.79 1.34
N GLU A 485 -8.50 4.58 0.52
CA GLU A 485 -8.28 6.02 0.31
C GLU A 485 -9.59 6.73 -0.03
N THR A 486 -9.64 8.02 0.23
CA THR A 486 -10.75 8.89 -0.15
C THR A 486 -10.70 9.19 -1.65
N PHE A 487 -11.83 9.12 -2.33
CA PHE A 487 -11.96 9.58 -3.71
C PHE A 487 -12.53 11.00 -3.72
N PRO A 488 -11.75 12.03 -4.05
CA PRO A 488 -12.22 13.41 -4.12
C PRO A 488 -13.18 13.62 -5.30
N CYS A 489 -14.03 14.62 -5.21
CA CYS A 489 -14.88 15.03 -6.33
C CYS A 489 -14.07 15.62 -7.49
N SER A 490 -12.96 16.28 -7.18
CA SER A 490 -12.02 16.79 -8.16
C SER A 490 -10.61 16.86 -7.59
N LEU A 491 -9.60 16.95 -8.46
CA LEU A 491 -8.22 17.15 -8.05
C LEU A 491 -8.01 18.46 -7.27
N ALA A 492 -8.80 19.49 -7.57
CA ALA A 492 -8.74 20.78 -6.88
C ALA A 492 -9.14 20.70 -5.40
N ASP A 493 -9.88 19.66 -5.00
CA ASP A 493 -10.28 19.43 -3.61
C ASP A 493 -9.20 18.75 -2.77
N ALA A 494 -8.16 18.20 -3.41
CA ALA A 494 -7.07 17.53 -2.72
C ALA A 494 -5.99 18.54 -2.28
N GLU A 495 -5.97 18.90 -0.98
CA GLU A 495 -5.07 19.91 -0.40
C GLU A 495 -3.58 19.64 -0.74
N ALA A 496 -3.15 18.40 -0.61
CA ALA A 496 -1.77 17.99 -0.85
C ALA A 496 -1.28 18.18 -2.31
N THR A 497 -2.19 18.44 -3.25
CA THR A 497 -1.83 18.72 -4.65
C THR A 497 -1.42 20.17 -4.88
N LEU A 498 -1.72 21.08 -3.94
CA LEU A 498 -1.26 22.45 -3.99
C LEU A 498 0.27 22.48 -3.80
N GLY A 499 0.99 22.66 -4.85
CA GLY A 499 2.46 22.62 -4.84
C GLY A 499 3.08 21.38 -5.49
N HIS A 500 2.25 20.43 -5.94
CA HIS A 500 2.72 19.29 -6.73
C HIS A 500 3.46 19.77 -7.99
N GLY A 501 4.71 19.33 -8.16
CA GLY A 501 5.53 19.70 -9.30
C GLY A 501 6.05 21.15 -9.33
N ASN A 502 5.95 21.90 -8.24
CA ASN A 502 6.35 23.32 -8.17
C ASN A 502 7.75 23.54 -7.58
N GLY A 503 8.73 22.74 -8.00
CA GLY A 503 10.14 22.91 -7.60
C GLY A 503 10.64 21.78 -6.68
N PHE A 504 11.83 22.00 -6.13
CA PHE A 504 12.53 20.99 -5.32
C PHE A 504 12.13 20.98 -3.83
N VAL A 505 11.36 21.95 -3.39
CA VAL A 505 10.91 22.08 -2.00
C VAL A 505 9.41 21.84 -1.96
N ILE A 506 9.01 20.75 -1.34
CA ILE A 506 7.61 20.32 -1.25
C ILE A 506 7.12 20.49 0.19
N PRO A 507 6.45 21.59 0.52
CA PRO A 507 5.94 21.81 1.87
C PRO A 507 4.69 20.94 2.11
N TYR A 508 4.70 20.19 3.20
CA TYR A 508 3.56 19.39 3.66
C TYR A 508 2.63 20.25 4.54
N ARG A 509 2.00 21.25 3.89
CA ARG A 509 1.20 22.30 4.58
C ARG A 509 -0.08 21.76 5.20
N GLU A 510 -0.59 20.66 4.69
CA GLU A 510 -1.76 19.98 5.21
C GLU A 510 -1.53 19.39 6.61
N GLY A 511 -0.26 19.20 7.02
CA GLY A 511 0.09 18.65 8.32
C GLY A 511 -0.57 17.29 8.55
N GLN A 512 -1.32 17.17 9.66
CA GLN A 512 -2.06 15.96 10.03
C GLN A 512 -3.26 15.64 9.11
N PHE A 513 -3.66 16.61 8.29
CA PHE A 513 -4.90 16.54 7.53
C PHE A 513 -4.67 15.92 6.15
N VAL A 514 -4.29 14.65 6.12
CA VAL A 514 -4.12 13.84 4.90
C VAL A 514 -5.34 12.95 4.69
N GLY A 515 -5.84 12.86 3.46
CA GLY A 515 -6.96 12.01 3.10
C GLY A 515 -8.23 12.33 3.88
N TYR A 516 -8.95 11.31 4.40
CA TYR A 516 -10.20 11.52 5.14
C TYR A 516 -10.03 12.44 6.36
N ARG A 517 -8.83 12.51 6.96
CA ARG A 517 -8.56 13.45 8.05
C ARG A 517 -8.79 14.89 7.63
N TYR A 518 -8.44 15.23 6.38
CA TYR A 518 -8.74 16.53 5.79
C TYR A 518 -10.23 16.66 5.46
N TYR A 519 -10.75 15.77 4.64
CA TYR A 519 -12.09 15.89 4.09
C TYR A 519 -13.18 15.87 5.17
N ASP A 520 -13.03 15.04 6.20
CA ASP A 520 -14.03 14.92 7.28
C ASP A 520 -13.94 16.10 8.24
N THR A 521 -12.71 16.57 8.58
CA THR A 521 -12.52 17.72 9.49
C THR A 521 -13.05 19.01 8.88
N PHE A 522 -12.74 19.26 7.61
CA PHE A 522 -13.16 20.49 6.93
C PHE A 522 -14.49 20.35 6.19
N ARG A 523 -15.19 19.23 6.37
CA ARG A 523 -16.50 18.92 5.79
C ARG A 523 -16.55 19.15 4.28
N LYS A 524 -15.49 18.72 3.59
CA LYS A 524 -15.39 18.78 2.13
C LYS A 524 -16.17 17.65 1.52
N ASP A 525 -16.86 17.93 0.42
CA ASP A 525 -17.52 16.88 -0.35
C ASP A 525 -16.49 15.91 -0.95
N VAL A 526 -16.85 14.66 -1.01
CA VAL A 526 -16.06 13.59 -1.61
C VAL A 526 -16.96 12.70 -2.45
N LEU A 527 -16.41 12.14 -3.49
CA LEU A 527 -17.13 11.18 -4.32
C LEU A 527 -17.39 9.89 -3.53
N PHE A 528 -16.36 9.38 -2.86
CA PHE A 528 -16.45 8.26 -1.92
C PHE A 528 -15.51 8.49 -0.71
N PRO A 529 -16.01 8.34 0.51
CA PRO A 529 -15.19 8.50 1.70
C PRO A 529 -14.25 7.30 1.90
N PHE A 530 -13.22 7.51 2.71
CA PHE A 530 -12.36 6.44 3.20
C PHE A 530 -13.16 5.31 3.86
N GLY A 531 -12.81 4.08 3.56
CA GLY A 531 -13.51 2.90 4.09
C GLY A 531 -14.85 2.59 3.43
N PHE A 532 -15.24 3.31 2.37
CA PHE A 532 -16.49 3.09 1.66
C PHE A 532 -16.44 1.83 0.76
N GLY A 533 -17.54 1.11 0.72
CA GLY A 533 -17.78 -0.01 -0.19
C GLY A 533 -19.16 -0.59 0.07
N LEU A 534 -19.90 -0.86 -1.00
CA LEU A 534 -21.22 -1.47 -0.97
C LEU A 534 -21.11 -3.00 -0.95
N SER A 535 -22.17 -3.64 -0.50
CA SER A 535 -22.35 -5.09 -0.54
C SER A 535 -23.70 -5.46 -1.13
N TYR A 536 -23.88 -6.70 -1.57
CA TYR A 536 -25.22 -7.26 -1.86
C TYR A 536 -25.98 -7.63 -0.57
N ALA A 537 -25.26 -7.81 0.54
CA ALA A 537 -25.82 -8.01 1.86
C ALA A 537 -26.06 -6.68 2.60
N LYS A 538 -26.86 -6.72 3.65
CA LYS A 538 -27.16 -5.57 4.52
C LYS A 538 -26.78 -5.91 5.96
N PHE A 539 -26.16 -4.93 6.63
CA PHE A 539 -25.71 -5.11 8.00
C PHE A 539 -26.23 -3.99 8.90
N GLU A 540 -26.63 -4.38 10.11
CA GLU A 540 -26.99 -3.48 11.19
C GLU A 540 -26.01 -3.63 12.35
N TYR A 541 -25.74 -2.53 13.06
CA TYR A 541 -24.82 -2.50 14.20
C TYR A 541 -25.59 -2.10 15.45
N SER A 542 -25.35 -2.81 16.57
CA SER A 542 -26.02 -2.57 17.84
C SER A 542 -25.10 -2.87 19.04
N ASP A 543 -25.60 -2.62 20.24
CA ASP A 543 -25.04 -3.05 21.52
C ASP A 543 -23.58 -2.63 21.76
N LEU A 544 -23.23 -1.39 21.41
CA LEU A 544 -21.89 -0.87 21.69
C LEU A 544 -21.66 -0.81 23.20
N ALA A 545 -20.55 -1.40 23.61
CA ALA A 545 -20.05 -1.29 24.98
C ALA A 545 -18.54 -1.04 24.96
N VAL A 546 -18.11 -0.05 25.74
CA VAL A 546 -16.71 0.32 25.91
C VAL A 546 -16.34 0.11 27.37
N VAL A 547 -15.41 -0.77 27.63
CA VAL A 547 -14.98 -1.17 28.98
C VAL A 547 -13.52 -0.89 29.16
N LYS A 548 -13.16 -0.11 30.20
CA LYS A 548 -11.76 0.19 30.54
C LYS A 548 -11.01 -1.12 30.87
N ARG A 549 -9.81 -1.26 30.32
CA ARG A 549 -8.90 -2.37 30.55
C ARG A 549 -7.52 -1.82 30.98
N GLY A 550 -7.14 -2.06 32.22
CA GLY A 550 -5.93 -1.47 32.79
C GLY A 550 -6.05 0.03 33.00
N GLU A 551 -4.94 0.76 32.93
CA GLU A 551 -4.91 2.20 33.18
C GLU A 551 -5.39 3.02 31.99
N THR A 552 -5.02 2.64 30.76
CA THR A 552 -5.20 3.43 29.54
C THR A 552 -5.82 2.68 28.36
N GLY A 553 -6.01 1.38 28.46
CA GLY A 553 -6.62 0.57 27.40
C GLY A 553 -8.14 0.47 27.54
N TYR A 554 -8.81 0.14 26.42
CA TYR A 554 -10.25 -0.08 26.36
C TYR A 554 -10.59 -1.28 25.50
N GLU A 555 -11.55 -2.08 25.92
CA GLU A 555 -12.22 -3.09 25.10
C GLU A 555 -13.48 -2.48 24.51
N VAL A 556 -13.54 -2.42 23.20
CA VAL A 556 -14.71 -2.00 22.41
C VAL A 556 -15.40 -3.25 21.92
N SER A 557 -16.69 -3.40 22.23
CA SER A 557 -17.46 -4.53 21.73
C SER A 557 -18.84 -4.10 21.24
N TYR A 558 -19.29 -4.69 20.15
CA TYR A 558 -20.57 -4.38 19.48
C TYR A 558 -21.07 -5.61 18.72
N THR A 559 -22.34 -5.58 18.31
CA THR A 559 -22.98 -6.64 17.54
C THR A 559 -23.13 -6.18 16.08
N ILE A 560 -22.75 -7.04 15.14
CA ILE A 560 -23.08 -6.91 13.71
C ILE A 560 -24.15 -7.95 13.39
N GLU A 561 -25.26 -7.53 12.80
CA GLU A 561 -26.34 -8.40 12.30
C GLU A 561 -26.36 -8.34 10.77
N ASN A 562 -26.29 -9.47 10.12
CA ASN A 562 -26.58 -9.60 8.71
C ASN A 562 -28.09 -9.77 8.53
N THR A 563 -28.76 -8.74 7.99
CA THR A 563 -30.23 -8.74 7.83
C THR A 563 -30.69 -9.26 6.47
N SER A 564 -29.77 -9.79 5.66
CA SER A 564 -30.04 -10.30 4.32
C SER A 564 -30.02 -11.84 4.25
N ASP A 565 -30.49 -12.38 3.11
CA ASP A 565 -30.51 -13.82 2.82
C ASP A 565 -29.19 -14.36 2.27
N LEU A 566 -28.12 -13.56 2.28
CA LEU A 566 -26.80 -13.90 1.74
C LEU A 566 -25.75 -13.98 2.85
N ASP A 567 -24.96 -15.04 2.86
CA ASP A 567 -23.74 -15.08 3.66
C ASP A 567 -22.74 -14.05 3.14
N ALA A 568 -22.17 -13.22 4.02
CA ALA A 568 -21.29 -12.15 3.58
C ALA A 568 -20.23 -11.76 4.63
N LYS A 569 -19.23 -11.00 4.19
CA LYS A 569 -18.23 -10.40 5.07
C LYS A 569 -18.53 -8.92 5.24
N GLU A 570 -18.41 -8.43 6.48
CA GLU A 570 -18.50 -7.01 6.80
C GLU A 570 -17.20 -6.51 7.42
N ILE A 571 -16.85 -5.26 7.08
CA ILE A 571 -15.71 -4.55 7.63
C ILE A 571 -16.23 -3.42 8.51
N SER A 572 -16.05 -3.57 9.82
CA SER A 572 -16.36 -2.54 10.80
C SER A 572 -15.10 -1.80 11.22
N GLN A 573 -15.16 -0.48 11.23
CA GLN A 573 -14.05 0.44 11.43
C GLN A 573 -14.24 1.19 12.75
N VAL A 574 -13.19 1.24 13.58
CA VAL A 574 -13.23 1.91 14.88
C VAL A 574 -12.37 3.16 14.81
N TYR A 575 -13.01 4.30 14.99
CA TYR A 575 -12.38 5.62 14.99
C TYR A 575 -12.40 6.22 16.39
N ILE A 576 -11.40 7.04 16.68
CA ILE A 576 -11.34 7.84 17.90
C ILE A 576 -11.36 9.31 17.52
N ARG A 577 -12.19 10.07 18.22
CA ARG A 577 -12.21 11.52 18.22
C ARG A 577 -11.81 12.04 19.60
N ASP A 578 -10.86 12.95 19.63
CA ASP A 578 -10.61 13.79 20.77
C ASP A 578 -11.58 14.98 20.72
N VAL A 579 -12.40 15.16 21.76
CA VAL A 579 -13.50 16.14 21.70
C VAL A 579 -12.99 17.57 21.90
N PHE A 580 -11.98 17.76 22.74
CA PHE A 580 -11.38 19.05 23.08
C PHE A 580 -9.86 18.93 23.19
N ALA A 581 -9.21 18.69 22.08
CA ALA A 581 -7.76 18.55 22.04
C ALA A 581 -7.03 19.89 22.29
N MET A 582 -5.93 19.83 23.04
CA MET A 582 -5.04 20.98 23.26
C MET A 582 -4.23 21.35 22.02
N VAL A 583 -4.19 20.47 21.03
CA VAL A 583 -3.51 20.64 19.74
C VAL A 583 -4.50 20.36 18.62
N GLU A 584 -4.23 20.87 17.42
CA GLU A 584 -5.08 20.53 16.27
C GLU A 584 -5.07 19.03 16.03
N ARG A 585 -6.26 18.42 15.97
CA ARG A 585 -6.46 17.00 15.65
C ARG A 585 -7.54 16.84 14.57
N PRO A 586 -7.48 15.79 13.75
CA PRO A 586 -8.55 15.47 12.81
C PRO A 586 -9.89 15.19 13.52
N GLU A 587 -11.00 15.37 12.81
CA GLU A 587 -12.34 15.03 13.31
C GLU A 587 -12.41 13.61 13.88
N GLN A 588 -11.62 12.69 13.32
CA GLN A 588 -11.47 11.32 13.82
C GLN A 588 -10.28 10.64 13.18
N GLU A 589 -9.79 9.59 13.81
CA GLU A 589 -8.66 8.78 13.37
C GLU A 589 -8.99 7.29 13.47
N LEU A 590 -8.73 6.52 12.41
CA LEU A 590 -8.84 5.04 12.45
C LEU A 590 -7.81 4.49 13.44
N LYS A 591 -8.27 3.68 14.38
CA LYS A 591 -7.41 3.05 15.39
C LYS A 591 -7.57 1.52 15.45
N ALA A 592 -8.64 0.99 14.86
CA ALA A 592 -8.84 -0.44 14.72
C ALA A 592 -9.89 -0.76 13.65
N PHE A 593 -9.95 -2.02 13.23
CA PHE A 593 -11.01 -2.56 12.39
C PHE A 593 -11.16 -4.07 12.60
N SER A 594 -12.28 -4.61 12.16
CA SER A 594 -12.51 -6.05 12.09
C SER A 594 -13.17 -6.40 10.77
N LYS A 595 -12.74 -7.50 10.15
CA LYS A 595 -13.43 -8.10 9.00
C LYS A 595 -14.04 -9.42 9.42
N ASP A 596 -15.35 -9.49 9.40
CA ASP A 596 -16.10 -10.59 9.96
C ASP A 596 -16.99 -11.27 8.91
N PHE A 597 -16.90 -12.61 8.81
CA PHE A 597 -17.89 -13.40 8.10
C PHE A 597 -19.13 -13.56 8.98
N VAL A 598 -20.29 -13.18 8.44
CA VAL A 598 -21.59 -13.23 9.14
C VAL A 598 -22.60 -13.91 8.20
N LYS A 599 -23.13 -15.05 8.65
CA LYS A 599 -24.12 -15.78 7.86
C LYS A 599 -25.41 -14.98 7.71
N ALA A 600 -26.24 -15.37 6.75
CA ALA A 600 -27.59 -14.83 6.58
C ALA A 600 -28.34 -14.87 7.91
N HIS A 601 -28.93 -13.73 8.32
CA HIS A 601 -29.68 -13.54 9.57
C HIS A 601 -28.92 -13.83 10.87
N GLU A 602 -27.58 -13.94 10.81
CA GLU A 602 -26.72 -14.13 11.99
C GLU A 602 -26.40 -12.81 12.68
N LYS A 603 -26.30 -12.86 14.02
CA LYS A 603 -25.73 -11.82 14.88
C LYS A 603 -24.34 -12.26 15.35
N LYS A 604 -23.34 -11.45 15.11
CA LYS A 604 -21.97 -11.69 15.53
C LYS A 604 -21.47 -10.62 16.49
N ARG A 605 -20.95 -11.03 17.64
CA ARG A 605 -20.33 -10.13 18.60
C ARG A 605 -18.88 -9.90 18.22
N VAL A 606 -18.52 -8.65 17.92
CA VAL A 606 -17.14 -8.20 17.67
C VAL A 606 -16.54 -7.67 18.97
N ARG A 607 -15.23 -7.91 19.18
CA ARG A 607 -14.46 -7.39 20.30
C ARG A 607 -13.11 -6.92 19.82
N ILE A 608 -12.74 -5.69 20.17
CA ILE A 608 -11.48 -5.05 19.76
C ILE A 608 -10.85 -4.44 21.01
N LEU A 609 -9.54 -4.64 21.16
CA LEU A 609 -8.76 -3.97 22.20
C LEU A 609 -8.09 -2.74 21.61
N LEU A 610 -8.34 -1.60 22.23
CA LEU A 610 -7.64 -0.35 21.97
C LEU A 610 -6.57 -0.17 23.03
N ALA A 611 -5.32 -0.13 22.62
CA ALA A 611 -4.20 0.20 23.51
C ALA A 611 -4.14 1.70 23.78
N ALA A 612 -3.28 2.11 24.70
CA ALA A 612 -3.14 3.49 25.13
C ALA A 612 -2.75 4.44 23.97
N ASP A 613 -1.90 3.99 23.07
CA ASP A 613 -1.42 4.76 21.93
C ASP A 613 -2.53 5.18 20.96
N ALA A 614 -3.69 4.47 21.00
CA ALA A 614 -4.87 4.83 20.21
C ALA A 614 -5.38 6.25 20.54
N PHE A 615 -5.14 6.76 21.75
CA PHE A 615 -5.59 8.08 22.25
C PHE A 615 -4.50 9.15 22.18
N ALA A 616 -3.24 8.76 21.95
CA ALA A 616 -2.08 9.62 22.02
C ALA A 616 -1.88 10.46 20.74
N TYR A 617 -1.23 11.60 20.93
CA TYR A 617 -0.59 12.39 19.88
C TYR A 617 0.89 12.60 20.22
N TYR A 618 1.72 12.98 19.25
CA TYR A 618 3.13 13.28 19.51
C TYR A 618 3.31 14.74 19.95
N SER A 619 3.80 14.92 21.16
CA SER A 619 4.08 16.25 21.72
C SER A 619 5.51 16.68 21.40
N ILE A 620 5.68 17.66 20.49
CA ILE A 620 7.01 18.23 20.14
C ILE A 620 7.73 18.82 21.38
N PRO A 621 7.07 19.61 22.24
CA PRO A 621 7.74 20.15 23.43
C PRO A 621 8.23 19.07 24.40
N LEU A 622 7.46 17.99 24.55
CA LEU A 622 7.79 16.90 25.46
C LEU A 622 8.65 15.80 24.79
N LYS A 623 8.78 15.83 23.46
CA LYS A 623 9.47 14.82 22.62
C LYS A 623 9.01 13.39 22.89
N LYS A 624 7.70 13.18 23.02
CA LYS A 624 7.10 11.87 23.32
C LYS A 624 5.64 11.80 22.92
N TRP A 625 5.11 10.59 22.83
CA TRP A 625 3.68 10.35 22.74
C TRP A 625 3.00 10.74 24.05
N TYR A 626 1.90 11.46 23.95
CA TYR A 626 1.19 12.04 25.08
C TYR A 626 -0.33 11.83 24.95
N ILE A 627 -0.96 11.40 26.04
CA ILE A 627 -2.41 11.33 26.17
C ILE A 627 -2.84 12.46 27.07
N GLU A 628 -3.73 13.30 26.62
CA GLU A 628 -4.31 14.34 27.46
C GLU A 628 -5.54 13.83 28.22
N ASN A 629 -5.79 14.42 29.37
CA ASN A 629 -7.01 14.18 30.12
C ASN A 629 -8.16 14.90 29.45
N GLY A 630 -9.27 14.17 29.19
CA GLY A 630 -10.39 14.77 28.47
C GLY A 630 -11.43 13.76 28.04
N ASP A 631 -12.37 14.26 27.27
CA ASP A 631 -13.47 13.48 26.71
C ASP A 631 -13.11 13.01 25.30
N PHE A 632 -13.23 11.72 25.07
CA PHE A 632 -13.03 11.06 23.78
C PHE A 632 -14.31 10.39 23.33
N GLU A 633 -14.52 10.38 22.02
CA GLU A 633 -15.59 9.61 21.36
C GLU A 633 -15.00 8.38 20.67
N ILE A 634 -15.50 7.20 21.00
CA ILE A 634 -15.24 5.98 20.25
C ILE A 634 -16.41 5.81 19.28
N ARG A 635 -16.09 5.69 18.01
CA ARG A 635 -17.02 5.62 16.90
C ARG A 635 -16.83 4.31 16.15
N VAL A 636 -17.92 3.61 15.86
CA VAL A 636 -17.91 2.39 15.05
C VAL A 636 -18.72 2.64 13.80
N GLY A 637 -18.12 2.42 12.63
CA GLY A 637 -18.76 2.70 11.37
C GLY A 637 -18.42 1.70 10.27
N ALA A 638 -19.16 1.80 9.17
CA ALA A 638 -18.92 1.06 7.94
C ALA A 638 -18.01 1.83 6.95
N SER A 639 -17.78 3.11 7.23
CA SER A 639 -16.80 4.01 6.57
C SER A 639 -16.52 5.20 7.49
N SER A 640 -15.60 6.09 7.11
CA SER A 640 -15.32 7.32 7.88
C SER A 640 -16.55 8.24 7.97
N ARG A 641 -17.52 8.12 7.07
CA ARG A 641 -18.76 8.92 7.06
C ARG A 641 -20.04 8.15 7.36
N ASP A 642 -19.98 6.83 7.42
CA ASP A 642 -21.10 5.97 7.88
C ASP A 642 -20.81 5.47 9.30
N ILE A 643 -20.86 6.40 10.26
CA ILE A 643 -20.71 6.09 11.68
C ILE A 643 -22.06 5.65 12.25
N ARG A 644 -22.14 4.40 12.68
CA ARG A 644 -23.38 3.75 13.14
C ARG A 644 -23.54 3.73 14.64
N LEU A 645 -22.42 3.63 15.38
CA LEU A 645 -22.43 3.60 16.84
C LEU A 645 -21.41 4.59 17.39
N LYS A 646 -21.74 5.22 18.54
CA LYS A 646 -20.87 6.16 19.25
C LYS A 646 -21.00 6.00 20.74
N GLN A 647 -19.90 6.10 21.45
CA GLN A 647 -19.85 6.16 22.90
C GLN A 647 -18.76 7.11 23.37
N SER A 648 -19.11 8.08 24.22
CA SER A 648 -18.15 8.94 24.88
C SER A 648 -17.52 8.24 26.08
N ILE A 649 -16.24 8.48 26.26
CA ILE A 649 -15.46 8.07 27.43
C ILE A 649 -14.70 9.25 27.95
N ARG A 650 -14.38 9.25 29.25
CA ARG A 650 -13.49 10.22 29.84
C ARG A 650 -12.20 9.54 30.26
N ILE A 651 -11.07 10.09 29.79
CA ILE A 651 -9.74 9.66 30.22
C ILE A 651 -9.26 10.61 31.32
N GLU A 652 -8.92 10.02 32.46
CA GLU A 652 -8.30 10.72 33.60
C GLU A 652 -7.06 9.92 33.99
N LEU A 653 -5.91 10.49 33.75
CA LEU A 653 -4.61 9.93 34.07
C LEU A 653 -3.99 10.73 35.22
N PRO A 654 -3.26 10.11 36.14
CA PRO A 654 -2.43 10.84 37.10
C PRO A 654 -1.45 11.75 36.34
N ASN A 655 -1.15 12.92 36.89
CA ASN A 655 -0.34 13.99 36.28
C ASN A 655 1.06 13.55 35.75
N GLU A 656 1.46 12.31 35.96
CA GLU A 656 2.76 11.75 35.55
C GLU A 656 2.66 10.52 34.60
N THR A 657 1.45 10.13 34.20
CA THR A 657 1.31 8.95 33.32
C THR A 657 1.69 9.29 31.89
N GLN A 658 2.91 8.92 31.54
CA GLN A 658 3.48 9.03 30.22
C GLN A 658 3.26 7.70 29.49
N VAL A 659 2.85 7.74 28.23
CA VAL A 659 2.92 6.55 27.39
C VAL A 659 4.40 6.30 27.09
N SER A 660 5.00 5.39 27.83
CA SER A 660 6.30 4.85 27.42
C SER A 660 6.08 4.03 26.14
N GLN A 661 6.90 4.25 25.13
CA GLN A 661 6.99 3.31 24.01
C GLN A 661 7.36 1.94 24.59
N SER A 662 6.47 0.96 24.43
CA SER A 662 6.75 -0.46 24.75
C SER A 662 7.22 -1.16 23.49
#